data_2e0c991a775004c7799d2f3cf9c0a5be
#
_entry.id   2e0c991a775004c7799d2f3cf9c0a5be
#
_cell.length_a   1.000
_cell.length_b   1.000
_cell.length_c   1.000
_cell.angle_alpha   90.00
_cell.angle_beta   90.00
_cell.angle_gamma   90.00
#
_symmetry.space_group_name_H-M   'P 1'
#
loop_
_entity.id
_entity.type
_entity.pdbx_description
1 polymer ?
#
loop_
_entity_poly.entity_id
_entity_poly.type
_entity_poly.pdbx_seq_one_letter_code
_entity_poly.pdbx_strand_id
1 'polypeptide(L)'
;MYAQVAVENVNCTFDKDYDYSIPQQLEGKALVGCRVAVPFGVGNRKRIGIITRLTDSTQGKRIKSISAVLDEAPLLSYEMMSLARWISEQTFCTYYEAVKAMLPAGINHKIIRSFCAVPGVDESIVASLDSDEKQVYDYLLSRSGYVKPENFLKTLGFDVSSDIPERLLKAGLLAANDDAVRNIGDNNIRMVRLCEGSDDVSMTKKQSEVVNVLKDVGSVSVKELCYFTGYTPSVISALEKKGVVECFEREELRSFVSRYAVQSAYDSGEIHLTDEQQKAYDGLLEDYKSGTGKTALLYGVTGSGKTSVYLKLIDAVLADNKTVIVMVPEISLTPQTLSVFHSRYNDGVAVFHSALSAGERADEWKRVKNGDAKIVIGTRSAVFAPLENIGLIIIDEEQEHTYKSEQTPRYNAKSVARYRAAWHKGLTLLAAATPSVDSFAAAKSGKYSFYELKNRYGKAVLPQVVTVDMRNEQQTENRELSHELIEELNKNRTDGKQSIVLINRRGYNTFVSCTACGEVVTCPNCSISMTYHAANGRLMCHYCGYSVRFTQKCPSCHKPALRYAGFGTQRIEDELEKAVPGARIMRMDTDTASSRFAHEECLNAFAKGDYDILVGTQMVAKGLNFENVTLAAVDSVDQQLYNDDFRSLERTFSLLTQVVGRSGRGEHPGKAIIQTLTPENEIIRLAAKQDYDAFYDTEIRMRRLMIYPPFCDICVVGFSGADEVKTRVASQRTLDKIKELTAGKYKNEKLIVLGPLPARVPRVNKKYRYRLIIKCRNTKGFRSMISEILKDFYGDSKFSDVSVYADMNPEITV
;
A
#
# COMPACT_ATOMS: atom_id res chain seq x y z
N MET A 1 3.43 17.32 36.50
CA MET A 1 3.97 17.02 35.17
C MET A 1 2.85 17.14 34.11
N TYR A 2 3.16 17.61 32.90
CA TYR A 2 2.22 17.75 31.77
C TYR A 2 2.71 16.97 30.58
N ALA A 3 1.75 16.49 29.75
CA ALA A 3 2.05 15.82 28.49
C ALA A 3 1.52 16.67 27.33
N GLN A 4 2.32 16.85 26.30
CA GLN A 4 1.89 17.34 25.00
C GLN A 4 1.38 16.15 24.19
N VAL A 5 0.16 16.24 23.68
CA VAL A 5 -0.55 15.13 23.03
C VAL A 5 -1.06 15.55 21.66
N ALA A 6 -0.67 14.82 20.62
CA ALA A 6 -1.29 14.89 19.31
C ALA A 6 -2.55 14.02 19.31
N VAL A 7 -3.71 14.63 19.00
CA VAL A 7 -5.03 14.01 19.14
C VAL A 7 -5.57 13.57 17.78
N GLU A 8 -6.25 12.42 17.74
CA GLU A 8 -6.86 11.87 16.52
C GLU A 8 -8.06 12.72 16.01
N ASN A 9 -8.35 12.54 14.71
CA ASN A 9 -9.53 13.14 14.06
C ASN A 9 -9.64 14.68 14.23
N VAL A 10 -8.51 15.36 14.26
CA VAL A 10 -8.44 16.82 14.12
C VAL A 10 -8.19 17.16 12.64
N ASN A 11 -8.74 18.28 12.17
CA ASN A 11 -8.38 18.80 10.86
C ASN A 11 -7.07 19.61 10.92
N CYS A 12 -6.48 19.90 9.77
CA CYS A 12 -5.16 20.57 9.71
C CYS A 12 -5.12 21.96 10.37
N THR A 13 -6.28 22.63 10.58
CA THR A 13 -6.35 23.91 11.31
C THR A 13 -6.11 23.75 12.81
N PHE A 14 -6.44 22.59 13.36
CA PHE A 14 -6.30 22.24 14.77
C PHE A 14 -5.17 21.23 15.02
N ASP A 15 -4.34 20.94 14.01
CA ASP A 15 -3.20 20.05 14.14
C ASP A 15 -2.06 20.73 14.90
N LYS A 16 -2.09 20.54 16.20
CA LYS A 16 -1.07 20.98 17.17
C LYS A 16 -1.05 20.04 18.34
N ASP A 17 0.03 20.07 19.09
CA ASP A 17 0.11 19.36 20.36
C ASP A 17 -0.72 20.13 21.41
N TYR A 18 -1.52 19.38 22.18
CA TYR A 18 -2.36 19.92 23.25
C TYR A 18 -1.79 19.50 24.60
N ASP A 19 -1.73 20.45 25.55
CA ASP A 19 -1.25 20.20 26.90
C ASP A 19 -2.34 19.52 27.74
N TYR A 20 -1.96 18.41 28.40
CA TYR A 20 -2.79 17.69 29.36
C TYR A 20 -2.01 17.49 30.66
N SER A 21 -2.68 17.59 31.82
CA SER A 21 -2.07 17.20 33.11
C SER A 21 -2.04 15.68 33.22
N ILE A 22 -1.00 15.16 33.82
CA ILE A 22 -0.84 13.73 34.11
C ILE A 22 -1.30 13.50 35.55
N PRO A 23 -2.39 12.70 35.78
CA PRO A 23 -2.78 12.31 37.15
C PRO A 23 -1.68 11.52 37.83
N GLN A 24 -1.54 11.69 39.16
CA GLN A 24 -0.49 11.03 39.96
C GLN A 24 -0.47 9.49 39.77
N GLN A 25 -1.63 8.88 39.59
CA GLN A 25 -1.77 7.43 39.36
C GLN A 25 -1.21 6.96 38.00
N LEU A 26 -1.05 7.88 37.05
CA LEU A 26 -0.52 7.62 35.70
C LEU A 26 0.92 8.12 35.51
N GLU A 27 1.49 8.77 36.57
CA GLU A 27 2.91 9.15 36.57
C GLU A 27 3.77 7.89 36.49
N GLY A 28 4.78 7.90 35.62
CA GLY A 28 5.62 6.74 35.32
C GLY A 28 5.09 5.81 34.22
N LYS A 29 3.78 5.82 33.92
CA LYS A 29 3.20 5.10 32.78
C LYS A 29 3.04 5.97 31.53
N ALA A 30 2.81 7.28 31.73
CA ALA A 30 2.63 8.24 30.66
C ALA A 30 3.98 8.62 30.02
N LEU A 31 4.50 7.80 29.11
CA LEU A 31 5.77 8.00 28.44
C LEU A 31 5.58 8.58 27.04
N VAL A 32 6.60 9.27 26.52
CA VAL A 32 6.61 9.75 25.12
C VAL A 32 6.51 8.53 24.18
N GLY A 33 5.59 8.60 23.20
CA GLY A 33 5.32 7.50 22.28
C GLY A 33 4.22 6.53 22.75
N CYS A 34 3.66 6.71 23.98
CA CYS A 34 2.47 5.98 24.42
C CYS A 34 1.20 6.66 23.93
N ARG A 35 0.18 5.83 23.61
CA ARG A 35 -1.17 6.31 23.33
C ARG A 35 -1.93 6.56 24.63
N VAL A 36 -2.77 7.58 24.58
CA VAL A 36 -3.59 8.00 25.71
C VAL A 36 -5.02 8.28 25.28
N ALA A 37 -5.96 8.06 26.19
CA ALA A 37 -7.32 8.54 26.05
C ALA A 37 -7.44 9.90 26.72
N VAL A 38 -7.85 10.92 25.97
CA VAL A 38 -7.94 12.32 26.43
C VAL A 38 -9.31 12.94 26.14
N PRO A 39 -9.86 13.76 27.04
CA PRO A 39 -11.08 14.54 26.76
C PRO A 39 -10.77 15.68 25.80
N PHE A 40 -11.51 15.78 24.68
CA PHE A 40 -11.27 16.77 23.64
C PHE A 40 -12.54 17.58 23.29
N GLY A 41 -12.34 18.84 22.90
CA GLY A 41 -13.43 19.75 22.51
C GLY A 41 -14.31 20.21 23.67
N VAL A 42 -15.36 20.98 23.37
CA VAL A 42 -16.28 21.55 24.36
C VAL A 42 -17.08 20.45 25.08
N GLY A 43 -17.46 19.39 24.38
CA GLY A 43 -18.22 18.26 24.92
C GLY A 43 -17.40 17.20 25.67
N ASN A 44 -16.11 17.41 25.91
CA ASN A 44 -15.23 16.47 26.64
C ASN A 44 -15.27 15.03 26.12
N ARG A 45 -15.60 14.82 24.82
CA ARG A 45 -15.57 13.49 24.22
C ARG A 45 -14.14 12.92 24.30
N LYS A 46 -14.02 11.70 24.79
CA LYS A 46 -12.71 11.02 24.81
C LYS A 46 -12.25 10.78 23.37
N ARG A 47 -10.99 11.03 23.11
CA ARG A 47 -10.29 10.72 21.84
C ARG A 47 -8.97 10.05 22.17
N ILE A 48 -8.45 9.32 21.20
CA ILE A 48 -7.10 8.75 21.31
C ILE A 48 -6.10 9.80 20.87
N GLY A 49 -5.00 9.89 21.57
CA GLY A 49 -3.85 10.71 21.22
C GLY A 49 -2.56 9.97 21.49
N ILE A 50 -1.45 10.53 21.05
CA ILE A 50 -0.11 10.05 21.37
C ILE A 50 0.69 11.14 22.10
N ILE A 51 1.41 10.76 23.13
CA ILE A 51 2.28 11.68 23.87
C ILE A 51 3.49 12.00 23.00
N THR A 52 3.66 13.27 22.65
CA THR A 52 4.79 13.75 21.84
C THR A 52 5.92 14.29 22.69
N ARG A 53 5.61 14.83 23.88
CA ARG A 53 6.58 15.43 24.81
C ARG A 53 6.04 15.47 26.22
N LEU A 54 6.93 15.39 27.20
CA LEU A 54 6.65 15.68 28.59
C LEU A 54 7.26 17.04 28.98
N THR A 55 6.53 17.82 29.81
CA THR A 55 6.97 19.16 30.27
C THR A 55 6.55 19.40 31.72
N ASP A 56 7.31 20.22 32.45
CA ASP A 56 6.98 20.59 33.83
C ASP A 56 6.13 21.86 33.91
N SER A 57 5.99 22.58 32.79
CA SER A 57 5.24 23.83 32.73
C SER A 57 4.32 23.88 31.52
N THR A 58 3.23 24.61 31.61
CA THR A 58 2.27 24.86 30.53
C THR A 58 1.84 26.31 30.51
N GLN A 59 1.50 26.81 29.32
CA GLN A 59 0.94 28.15 29.12
C GLN A 59 -0.61 28.17 29.10
N GLY A 60 -1.25 27.03 29.22
CA GLY A 60 -2.71 26.88 29.12
C GLY A 60 -3.44 27.34 30.38
N LYS A 61 -4.52 28.12 30.25
CA LYS A 61 -5.33 28.59 31.38
C LYS A 61 -6.31 27.55 31.96
N ARG A 62 -6.72 26.54 31.16
CA ARG A 62 -7.61 25.43 31.55
C ARG A 62 -7.06 24.14 30.96
N ILE A 63 -6.35 23.36 31.76
CA ILE A 63 -5.72 22.11 31.36
C ILE A 63 -6.63 20.96 31.75
N LYS A 64 -6.94 20.08 30.81
CA LYS A 64 -7.65 18.83 31.05
C LYS A 64 -6.65 17.74 31.44
N SER A 65 -7.12 16.67 32.08
CA SER A 65 -6.28 15.56 32.51
C SER A 65 -6.38 14.39 31.52
N ILE A 66 -5.29 13.64 31.37
CA ILE A 66 -5.29 12.35 30.69
C ILE A 66 -6.25 11.40 31.41
N SER A 67 -7.12 10.74 30.67
CA SER A 67 -8.11 9.79 31.24
C SER A 67 -7.51 8.41 31.47
N ALA A 68 -6.67 7.93 30.56
CA ALA A 68 -5.99 6.63 30.63
C ALA A 68 -4.77 6.61 29.73
N VAL A 69 -3.77 5.80 30.11
CA VAL A 69 -2.67 5.38 29.25
C VAL A 69 -3.04 4.02 28.67
N LEU A 70 -2.92 3.85 27.35
CA LEU A 70 -3.43 2.68 26.63
C LEU A 70 -2.34 1.63 26.36
N ASP A 71 -1.07 1.99 26.50
CA ASP A 71 0.08 1.15 26.22
C ASP A 71 0.95 0.99 27.46
N GLU A 72 1.46 -0.22 27.67
CA GLU A 72 2.37 -0.52 28.79
C GLU A 72 3.77 0.06 28.57
N ALA A 73 4.17 0.22 27.30
CA ALA A 73 5.45 0.79 26.87
C ALA A 73 5.25 1.62 25.59
N PRO A 74 6.19 2.55 25.29
CA PRO A 74 6.14 3.33 24.05
C PRO A 74 6.03 2.44 22.81
N LEU A 75 5.01 2.71 21.95
CA LEU A 75 4.84 1.97 20.71
C LEU A 75 5.84 2.39 19.64
N LEU A 76 6.14 3.69 19.58
CA LEU A 76 7.03 4.28 18.59
C LEU A 76 8.35 4.70 19.23
N SER A 77 9.45 4.39 18.57
CA SER A 77 10.77 4.90 18.93
C SER A 77 10.90 6.39 18.65
N TYR A 78 11.94 7.03 19.15
CA TYR A 78 12.23 8.44 18.88
C TYR A 78 12.45 8.69 17.38
N GLU A 79 13.08 7.75 16.64
CA GLU A 79 13.21 7.79 15.18
C GLU A 79 11.83 7.83 14.51
N MET A 80 10.92 6.93 14.89
CA MET A 80 9.59 6.84 14.30
C MET A 80 8.74 8.08 14.62
N MET A 81 8.88 8.65 15.81
CA MET A 81 8.23 9.92 16.18
C MET A 81 8.72 11.09 15.30
N SER A 82 10.03 11.13 15.05
CA SER A 82 10.65 12.13 14.16
C SER A 82 10.23 11.91 12.70
N LEU A 83 10.16 10.65 12.27
CA LEU A 83 9.66 10.27 10.95
C LEU A 83 8.19 10.68 10.76
N ALA A 84 7.33 10.50 11.78
CA ALA A 84 5.93 10.94 11.72
C ALA A 84 5.82 12.46 11.46
N ARG A 85 6.65 13.26 12.12
CA ARG A 85 6.69 14.71 11.90
C ARG A 85 7.16 15.05 10.48
N TRP A 86 8.21 14.39 10.02
CA TRP A 86 8.70 14.56 8.66
C TRP A 86 7.63 14.17 7.62
N ILE A 87 6.92 13.05 7.79
CA ILE A 87 5.83 12.65 6.90
C ILE A 87 4.71 13.68 6.89
N SER A 88 4.28 14.16 8.04
CA SER A 88 3.25 15.19 8.15
C SER A 88 3.62 16.45 7.34
N GLU A 89 4.87 16.91 7.44
CA GLU A 89 5.38 18.07 6.70
C GLU A 89 5.49 17.82 5.18
N GLN A 90 5.82 16.59 4.77
CA GLN A 90 5.99 16.25 3.35
C GLN A 90 4.66 15.97 2.64
N THR A 91 3.64 15.51 3.36
CA THR A 91 2.39 15.01 2.77
C THR A 91 1.15 15.80 3.16
N PHE A 92 1.32 16.89 3.90
CA PHE A 92 0.22 17.79 4.35
C PHE A 92 -0.86 17.08 5.16
N CYS A 93 -0.54 15.98 5.83
CA CYS A 93 -1.43 15.29 6.76
C CYS A 93 -1.19 15.78 8.19
N THR A 94 -2.11 15.43 9.11
CA THR A 94 -1.90 15.69 10.52
C THR A 94 -0.82 14.76 11.09
N TYR A 95 -0.19 15.17 12.19
CA TYR A 95 0.81 14.36 12.87
C TYR A 95 0.25 13.01 13.29
N TYR A 96 -0.99 12.98 13.83
CA TYR A 96 -1.63 11.74 14.24
C TYR A 96 -1.95 10.81 13.06
N GLU A 97 -2.32 11.34 11.89
CA GLU A 97 -2.50 10.53 10.68
C GLU A 97 -1.20 9.85 10.24
N ALA A 98 -0.07 10.56 10.35
CA ALA A 98 1.24 9.97 10.09
C ALA A 98 1.56 8.84 11.08
N VAL A 99 1.34 9.05 12.38
CA VAL A 99 1.49 8.02 13.42
C VAL A 99 0.61 6.81 13.15
N LYS A 100 -0.67 7.03 12.84
CA LYS A 100 -1.64 5.97 12.56
C LYS A 100 -1.23 5.07 11.39
N ALA A 101 -0.59 5.63 10.37
CA ALA A 101 -0.10 4.87 9.22
C ALA A 101 1.08 3.95 9.55
N MET A 102 1.79 4.21 10.65
CA MET A 102 2.93 3.39 11.11
C MET A 102 2.50 2.22 11.97
N LEU A 103 1.27 2.22 12.47
CA LEU A 103 0.76 1.20 13.39
C LEU A 103 -0.11 0.20 12.64
N PRO A 104 0.02 -1.11 12.89
CA PRO A 104 -0.84 -2.11 12.28
C PRO A 104 -2.27 -1.99 12.80
N ALA A 105 -3.25 -2.26 11.93
CA ALA A 105 -4.68 -2.11 12.25
C ALA A 105 -5.11 -2.91 13.50
N GLY A 106 -4.48 -4.06 13.80
CA GLY A 106 -4.82 -4.93 14.93
C GLY A 106 -4.48 -4.33 16.30
N ILE A 107 -3.53 -3.39 16.38
CA ILE A 107 -3.13 -2.74 17.65
C ILE A 107 -4.05 -1.54 17.97
N ASN A 108 -4.82 -1.05 17.02
CA ASN A 108 -5.63 0.15 17.20
C ASN A 108 -6.73 -0.05 18.24
N HIS A 109 -6.89 0.99 19.09
CA HIS A 109 -8.03 1.11 19.99
C HIS A 109 -9.17 1.88 19.31
N LYS A 110 -10.38 1.61 19.74
CA LYS A 110 -11.56 2.43 19.44
C LYS A 110 -12.13 2.95 20.74
N ILE A 111 -12.55 4.20 20.73
CA ILE A 111 -13.41 4.69 21.81
C ILE A 111 -14.82 4.20 21.53
N ILE A 112 -15.33 3.35 22.38
CA ILE A 112 -16.71 2.86 22.35
C ILE A 112 -17.49 3.65 23.39
N ARG A 113 -18.49 4.39 22.93
CA ARG A 113 -19.45 5.05 23.80
C ARG A 113 -20.54 4.09 24.19
N SER A 114 -20.78 3.96 25.48
CA SER A 114 -21.88 3.19 26.04
C SER A 114 -22.79 4.10 26.85
N PHE A 115 -24.05 3.76 26.95
CA PHE A 115 -25.07 4.58 27.59
C PHE A 115 -25.78 3.79 28.71
N CYS A 116 -26.16 4.49 29.78
CA CYS A 116 -27.08 4.01 30.77
C CYS A 116 -28.15 5.08 31.06
N ALA A 117 -29.36 4.66 31.42
CA ALA A 117 -30.41 5.57 31.83
C ALA A 117 -30.09 6.19 33.19
N VAL A 118 -30.38 7.47 33.35
CA VAL A 118 -30.31 8.17 34.62
C VAL A 118 -31.60 7.92 35.37
N PRO A 119 -31.58 7.26 36.55
CA PRO A 119 -32.80 7.00 37.32
C PRO A 119 -33.28 8.27 38.04
N GLY A 120 -34.57 8.38 38.22
CA GLY A 120 -35.16 9.46 39.03
C GLY A 120 -35.28 10.83 38.34
N VAL A 121 -35.32 10.84 37.01
CA VAL A 121 -35.57 12.01 36.20
C VAL A 121 -37.02 12.44 36.30
N ASP A 122 -37.31 13.75 36.21
CA ASP A 122 -38.64 14.33 36.26
C ASP A 122 -39.58 13.71 35.23
N GLU A 123 -40.74 13.19 35.69
CA GLU A 123 -41.75 12.52 34.84
C GLU A 123 -42.25 13.42 33.70
N SER A 124 -42.23 14.73 33.89
CA SER A 124 -42.63 15.68 32.85
C SER A 124 -41.70 15.67 31.64
N ILE A 125 -40.40 15.45 31.85
CA ILE A 125 -39.39 15.35 30.78
C ILE A 125 -39.58 14.01 30.06
N VAL A 126 -39.78 12.90 30.78
CA VAL A 126 -40.03 11.57 30.21
C VAL A 126 -41.33 11.56 29.39
N ALA A 127 -42.34 12.29 29.81
CA ALA A 127 -43.63 12.40 29.12
C ALA A 127 -43.54 13.21 27.81
N SER A 128 -42.53 14.04 27.64
CA SER A 128 -42.28 14.84 26.42
C SER A 128 -41.51 14.12 25.33
N LEU A 129 -41.01 12.90 25.61
CA LEU A 129 -40.26 12.08 24.64
C LEU A 129 -41.15 11.60 23.50
N ASP A 130 -40.60 11.52 22.30
CA ASP A 130 -41.26 10.79 21.21
C ASP A 130 -41.29 9.26 21.47
N SER A 131 -42.06 8.54 20.65
CA SER A 131 -42.22 7.08 20.80
C SER A 131 -40.90 6.33 20.80
N ASP A 132 -39.98 6.71 19.91
CA ASP A 132 -38.71 6.04 19.69
C ASP A 132 -37.72 6.34 20.81
N GLU A 133 -37.68 7.61 21.25
CA GLU A 133 -36.88 8.06 22.38
C GLU A 133 -37.30 7.37 23.69
N LYS A 134 -38.61 7.26 23.91
CA LYS A 134 -39.15 6.59 25.08
C LYS A 134 -38.79 5.11 25.08
N GLN A 135 -38.93 4.42 23.95
CA GLN A 135 -38.58 3.02 23.83
C GLN A 135 -37.08 2.74 24.14
N VAL A 136 -36.18 3.62 23.69
CA VAL A 136 -34.74 3.52 24.01
C VAL A 136 -34.48 3.80 25.48
N TYR A 137 -35.13 4.83 26.06
CA TYR A 137 -34.98 5.16 27.47
C TYR A 137 -35.46 4.03 28.39
N ASP A 138 -36.67 3.52 28.16
CA ASP A 138 -37.26 2.42 28.95
C ASP A 138 -36.43 1.14 28.86
N TYR A 139 -35.92 0.81 27.69
CA TYR A 139 -35.00 -0.32 27.51
C TYR A 139 -33.76 -0.17 28.37
N LEU A 140 -33.09 1.00 28.32
CA LEU A 140 -31.88 1.25 29.09
C LEU A 140 -32.13 1.33 30.57
N LEU A 141 -33.30 1.80 30.99
CA LEU A 141 -33.74 1.83 32.42
C LEU A 141 -33.92 0.43 32.97
N SER A 142 -34.38 -0.52 32.15
CA SER A 142 -34.53 -1.93 32.52
C SER A 142 -33.19 -2.69 32.68
N ARG A 143 -32.06 -2.09 32.30
CA ARG A 143 -30.75 -2.70 32.36
C ARG A 143 -29.86 -2.08 33.43
N SER A 144 -29.07 -2.92 34.07
CA SER A 144 -28.05 -2.46 35.03
C SER A 144 -26.74 -2.19 34.25
N GLY A 145 -26.25 -0.92 34.32
CA GLY A 145 -24.96 -0.52 33.78
C GLY A 145 -25.00 -0.01 32.34
N TYR A 146 -23.82 0.24 31.79
CA TYR A 146 -23.65 0.86 30.48
C TYR A 146 -23.79 -0.15 29.33
N VAL A 147 -24.63 0.16 28.35
CA VAL A 147 -24.93 -0.69 27.18
C VAL A 147 -24.43 0.00 25.90
N LYS A 148 -23.83 -0.77 24.99
CA LYS A 148 -23.34 -0.26 23.69
C LYS A 148 -24.53 0.02 22.75
N PRO A 149 -24.51 1.12 21.94
CA PRO A 149 -25.58 1.44 20.99
C PRO A 149 -25.92 0.30 20.04
N GLU A 150 -24.89 -0.38 19.53
CA GLU A 150 -25.08 -1.50 18.60
C GLU A 150 -25.98 -2.62 19.17
N ASN A 151 -25.94 -2.83 20.49
CA ASN A 151 -26.73 -3.89 21.14
C ASN A 151 -28.19 -3.50 21.32
N PHE A 152 -28.49 -2.30 21.87
CA PHE A 152 -29.87 -1.94 22.15
C PHE A 152 -30.61 -1.39 20.91
N LEU A 153 -29.92 -0.64 20.01
CA LEU A 153 -30.54 -0.13 18.78
C LEU A 153 -30.97 -1.28 17.87
N LYS A 154 -30.10 -2.31 17.65
CA LYS A 154 -30.47 -3.52 16.90
C LYS A 154 -31.62 -4.27 17.54
N THR A 155 -31.61 -4.44 18.88
CA THR A 155 -32.67 -5.16 19.60
C THR A 155 -34.00 -4.46 19.45
N LEU A 156 -34.02 -3.13 19.38
CA LEU A 156 -35.21 -2.30 19.23
C LEU A 156 -35.60 -2.06 17.76
N GLY A 157 -34.82 -2.56 16.80
CA GLY A 157 -35.13 -2.42 15.38
C GLY A 157 -34.69 -1.08 14.76
N PHE A 158 -33.88 -0.29 15.47
CA PHE A 158 -33.34 0.97 14.96
C PHE A 158 -32.01 0.80 14.21
N ASP A 159 -31.74 1.75 13.32
CA ASP A 159 -30.42 1.83 12.69
C ASP A 159 -29.34 2.17 13.74
N VAL A 160 -28.17 1.51 13.62
CA VAL A 160 -27.04 1.72 14.56
C VAL A 160 -26.50 3.15 14.48
N SER A 161 -26.71 3.84 13.38
CA SER A 161 -26.34 5.24 13.17
C SER A 161 -27.35 6.26 13.73
N SER A 162 -28.45 5.81 14.36
CA SER A 162 -29.48 6.67 14.94
C SER A 162 -28.90 7.64 15.98
N ASP A 163 -29.34 8.88 15.93
CA ASP A 163 -28.93 9.95 16.85
C ASP A 163 -29.76 10.00 18.17
N ILE A 164 -30.73 9.08 18.34
CA ILE A 164 -31.58 9.00 19.52
C ILE A 164 -30.78 9.00 20.84
N PRO A 165 -29.72 8.16 21.01
CA PRO A 165 -28.94 8.16 22.25
C PRO A 165 -28.27 9.50 22.55
N GLU A 166 -27.81 10.21 21.53
CA GLU A 166 -27.19 11.52 21.69
C GLU A 166 -28.21 12.62 22.02
N ARG A 167 -29.43 12.52 21.52
CA ARG A 167 -30.52 13.44 21.87
C ARG A 167 -30.95 13.25 23.33
N LEU A 168 -31.14 12.00 23.77
CA LEU A 168 -31.45 11.66 25.15
C LEU A 168 -30.32 12.04 26.15
N LEU A 169 -29.05 11.91 25.71
CA LEU A 169 -27.89 12.37 26.48
C LEU A 169 -27.93 13.91 26.67
N LYS A 170 -28.23 14.65 25.61
CA LYS A 170 -28.35 16.12 25.69
C LYS A 170 -29.51 16.57 26.57
N ALA A 171 -30.60 15.81 26.60
CA ALA A 171 -31.74 16.03 27.47
C ALA A 171 -31.49 15.61 28.93
N GLY A 172 -30.30 15.06 29.24
CA GLY A 172 -29.92 14.64 30.59
C GLY A 172 -30.57 13.33 31.07
N LEU A 173 -31.22 12.60 30.16
CA LEU A 173 -31.91 11.33 30.45
C LEU A 173 -30.97 10.12 30.42
N LEU A 174 -29.86 10.24 29.72
CA LEU A 174 -28.80 9.22 29.68
C LEU A 174 -27.50 9.76 30.26
N ALA A 175 -26.72 8.87 30.84
CA ALA A 175 -25.30 9.07 31.10
C ALA A 175 -24.47 8.26 30.07
N ALA A 176 -23.35 8.81 29.65
CA ALA A 176 -22.46 8.12 28.70
C ALA A 176 -21.10 7.82 29.35
N ASN A 177 -20.57 6.63 29.04
CA ASN A 177 -19.21 6.26 29.35
C ASN A 177 -18.44 5.94 28.05
N ASP A 178 -17.27 6.55 27.89
CA ASP A 178 -16.40 6.33 26.74
C ASP A 178 -15.24 5.43 27.18
N ASP A 179 -15.18 4.18 26.66
CA ASP A 179 -14.12 3.22 26.96
C ASP A 179 -13.25 2.97 25.74
N ALA A 180 -11.91 2.98 25.94
CA ALA A 180 -10.95 2.62 24.94
C ALA A 180 -10.82 1.08 24.91
N VAL A 181 -11.29 0.47 23.83
CA VAL A 181 -11.26 -1.00 23.65
C VAL A 181 -10.34 -1.34 22.47
N ARG A 182 -9.48 -2.33 22.64
CA ARG A 182 -8.70 -2.87 21.51
C ARG A 182 -9.63 -3.50 20.46
N ASN A 183 -9.33 -3.25 19.19
CA ASN A 183 -10.11 -3.81 18.09
C ASN A 183 -10.00 -5.34 18.02
N ILE A 184 -8.86 -5.90 18.40
CA ILE A 184 -8.56 -7.34 18.39
C ILE A 184 -7.83 -7.68 19.67
N GLY A 185 -8.28 -8.69 20.40
CA GLY A 185 -7.59 -9.24 21.57
C GLY A 185 -6.39 -10.09 21.17
N ASP A 186 -5.44 -10.21 22.08
CA ASP A 186 -4.30 -11.10 21.94
C ASP A 186 -4.77 -12.56 21.90
N ASN A 187 -4.06 -13.42 21.18
CA ASN A 187 -4.36 -14.85 21.14
C ASN A 187 -3.73 -15.52 22.36
N ASN A 188 -4.47 -15.52 23.48
CA ASN A 188 -4.00 -16.09 24.73
C ASN A 188 -4.34 -17.58 24.80
N ILE A 189 -3.33 -18.39 25.04
CA ILE A 189 -3.49 -19.80 25.36
C ILE A 189 -3.38 -19.95 26.88
N ARG A 190 -4.36 -20.65 27.47
CA ARG A 190 -4.33 -21.00 28.89
C ARG A 190 -3.32 -22.12 29.08
N MET A 191 -2.21 -21.79 29.72
CA MET A 191 -1.14 -22.70 30.12
C MET A 191 -1.35 -23.18 31.56
N VAL A 192 -0.73 -24.31 31.87
CA VAL A 192 -0.75 -24.90 33.22
C VAL A 192 0.66 -25.36 33.58
N ARG A 193 1.04 -25.11 34.83
CA ARG A 193 2.30 -25.58 35.44
C ARG A 193 2.07 -26.05 36.87
N LEU A 194 2.99 -26.83 37.40
CA LEU A 194 2.96 -27.26 38.79
C LEU A 194 3.36 -26.08 39.72
N CYS A 195 2.69 -26.01 40.88
CA CYS A 195 3.10 -25.11 41.95
C CYS A 195 4.22 -25.80 42.81
N GLU A 196 5.16 -24.99 43.29
CA GLU A 196 6.19 -25.48 44.20
C GLU A 196 5.56 -25.96 45.52
N GLY A 197 5.98 -27.16 46.00
CA GLY A 197 5.49 -27.74 47.26
C GLY A 197 4.19 -28.52 47.14
N SER A 198 3.78 -28.95 45.95
CA SER A 198 2.49 -29.63 45.69
C SER A 198 2.47 -31.17 46.00
N ASP A 199 3.54 -31.74 46.55
CA ASP A 199 3.70 -33.20 46.70
C ASP A 199 2.82 -33.81 47.82
N ASP A 200 2.36 -33.04 48.78
CA ASP A 200 1.60 -33.53 50.00
C ASP A 200 0.05 -33.47 49.84
N VAL A 201 -0.46 -33.13 48.67
CA VAL A 201 -1.89 -32.98 48.48
C VAL A 201 -2.53 -34.30 48.03
N SER A 202 -3.58 -34.75 48.75
CA SER A 202 -4.37 -35.93 48.34
C SER A 202 -5.00 -35.76 46.98
N MET A 203 -4.62 -36.62 46.02
CA MET A 203 -5.05 -36.57 44.60
C MET A 203 -5.77 -37.86 44.19
N THR A 204 -6.74 -37.72 43.30
CA THR A 204 -7.37 -38.86 42.60
C THR A 204 -6.41 -39.43 41.53
N LYS A 205 -6.61 -40.69 41.14
CA LYS A 205 -5.78 -41.32 40.09
C LYS A 205 -5.65 -40.45 38.83
N LYS A 206 -6.77 -39.86 38.36
CA LYS A 206 -6.76 -38.94 37.21
C LYS A 206 -5.94 -37.67 37.45
N GLN A 207 -6.01 -37.12 38.65
CA GLN A 207 -5.23 -35.94 39.04
C GLN A 207 -3.73 -36.25 39.10
N SER A 208 -3.37 -37.43 39.64
CA SER A 208 -1.94 -37.86 39.72
C SER A 208 -1.36 -38.10 38.32
N GLU A 209 -2.13 -38.66 37.39
CA GLU A 209 -1.67 -38.83 36.00
C GLU A 209 -1.39 -37.47 35.30
N VAL A 210 -2.26 -36.46 35.50
CA VAL A 210 -2.05 -35.10 35.00
C VAL A 210 -0.80 -34.46 35.59
N VAL A 211 -0.57 -34.61 36.87
CA VAL A 211 0.62 -34.10 37.60
C VAL A 211 1.89 -34.78 37.11
N ASN A 212 1.88 -36.10 36.85
CA ASN A 212 3.05 -36.79 36.31
C ASN A 212 3.43 -36.26 34.93
N VAL A 213 2.47 -36.05 34.01
CA VAL A 213 2.76 -35.41 32.70
C VAL A 213 3.36 -34.03 32.89
N LEU A 214 2.85 -33.23 33.83
CA LEU A 214 3.40 -31.89 34.10
C LEU A 214 4.78 -31.92 34.72
N LYS A 215 5.15 -32.97 35.52
CA LYS A 215 6.49 -33.18 36.04
C LYS A 215 7.51 -33.40 34.89
N ASP A 216 7.11 -34.13 33.88
CA ASP A 216 7.97 -34.44 32.72
C ASP A 216 8.12 -33.28 31.74
N VAL A 217 7.05 -32.52 31.53
CA VAL A 217 6.99 -31.45 30.49
C VAL A 217 7.20 -30.05 31.06
N GLY A 218 7.03 -29.85 32.36
CA GLY A 218 7.14 -28.57 33.07
C GLY A 218 5.90 -27.68 32.92
N SER A 219 5.66 -27.13 31.75
CA SER A 219 4.44 -26.34 31.46
C SER A 219 3.91 -26.68 30.07
N VAL A 220 2.58 -26.77 29.96
CA VAL A 220 1.91 -27.15 28.71
C VAL A 220 0.54 -26.45 28.61
N SER A 221 -0.02 -26.33 27.42
CA SER A 221 -1.35 -25.75 27.28
C SER A 221 -2.42 -26.70 27.85
N VAL A 222 -3.46 -26.12 28.44
CA VAL A 222 -4.61 -26.88 28.96
C VAL A 222 -5.19 -27.79 27.90
N LYS A 223 -5.23 -27.36 26.65
CA LYS A 223 -5.77 -28.12 25.50
C LYS A 223 -4.89 -29.34 25.17
N GLU A 224 -3.57 -29.16 25.10
CA GLU A 224 -2.63 -30.24 24.84
C GLU A 224 -2.58 -31.25 26.00
N LEU A 225 -2.59 -30.74 27.24
CA LEU A 225 -2.65 -31.60 28.41
C LEU A 225 -3.93 -32.49 28.43
N CYS A 226 -5.07 -31.90 28.08
CA CYS A 226 -6.31 -32.64 27.91
C CYS A 226 -6.24 -33.69 26.78
N TYR A 227 -5.57 -33.34 25.68
CA TYR A 227 -5.37 -34.24 24.55
C TYR A 227 -4.47 -35.43 24.93
N PHE A 228 -3.32 -35.19 25.57
CA PHE A 228 -2.38 -36.22 25.96
C PHE A 228 -2.93 -37.13 27.08
N THR A 229 -3.67 -36.57 28.01
CA THR A 229 -4.22 -37.34 29.16
C THR A 229 -5.60 -37.95 28.89
N GLY A 230 -6.32 -37.46 27.87
CA GLY A 230 -7.70 -37.83 27.58
C GLY A 230 -8.72 -37.28 28.60
N TYR A 231 -8.31 -36.35 29.48
CA TYR A 231 -9.17 -35.75 30.47
C TYR A 231 -9.74 -34.40 30.07
N THR A 232 -10.80 -34.00 30.75
CA THR A 232 -11.47 -32.73 30.51
C THR A 232 -10.84 -31.59 31.33
N PRO A 233 -10.99 -30.32 30.91
CA PRO A 233 -10.48 -29.15 31.64
C PRO A 233 -10.93 -29.06 33.11
N SER A 234 -12.04 -29.72 33.47
CA SER A 234 -12.54 -29.77 34.84
C SER A 234 -11.57 -30.42 35.84
N VAL A 235 -10.76 -31.41 35.39
CA VAL A 235 -9.73 -32.04 36.23
C VAL A 235 -8.63 -31.03 36.57
N ILE A 236 -8.21 -30.22 35.58
CA ILE A 236 -7.19 -29.17 35.74
C ILE A 236 -7.72 -28.07 36.65
N SER A 237 -8.97 -27.62 36.47
CA SER A 237 -9.60 -26.62 37.34
C SER A 237 -9.76 -27.13 38.81
N ALA A 238 -9.94 -28.44 38.98
CA ALA A 238 -9.97 -29.06 40.34
C ALA A 238 -8.58 -29.09 40.98
N LEU A 239 -7.52 -29.31 40.20
CA LEU A 239 -6.11 -29.22 40.65
C LEU A 239 -5.72 -27.78 40.99
N GLU A 240 -6.18 -26.82 40.18
CA GLU A 240 -5.97 -25.36 40.41
C GLU A 240 -6.63 -24.94 41.75
N LYS A 241 -7.88 -25.36 42.00
CA LYS A 241 -8.55 -25.09 43.26
C LYS A 241 -7.86 -25.71 44.48
N LYS A 242 -7.13 -26.80 44.30
CA LYS A 242 -6.35 -27.47 45.33
C LYS A 242 -4.94 -26.83 45.52
N GLY A 243 -4.57 -25.82 44.69
CA GLY A 243 -3.24 -25.18 44.73
C GLY A 243 -2.12 -26.07 44.21
N VAL A 244 -2.42 -27.18 43.51
CA VAL A 244 -1.42 -28.11 42.96
C VAL A 244 -0.86 -27.60 41.62
N VAL A 245 -1.68 -26.95 40.84
CA VAL A 245 -1.30 -26.35 39.57
C VAL A 245 -1.72 -24.87 39.49
N GLU A 246 -0.98 -24.11 38.78
CA GLU A 246 -1.29 -22.72 38.43
C GLU A 246 -1.61 -22.63 36.94
N CYS A 247 -2.78 -22.07 36.63
CA CYS A 247 -3.10 -21.73 35.25
C CYS A 247 -2.76 -20.27 35.01
N PHE A 248 -2.06 -20.00 33.90
CA PHE A 248 -1.72 -18.66 33.47
C PHE A 248 -1.98 -18.50 31.98
N GLU A 249 -2.21 -17.28 31.54
CA GLU A 249 -2.35 -16.97 30.11
C GLU A 249 -0.98 -16.70 29.52
N ARG A 250 -0.69 -17.36 28.40
CA ARG A 250 0.50 -17.09 27.58
C ARG A 250 0.02 -16.64 26.21
N GLU A 251 0.54 -15.50 25.76
CA GLU A 251 0.31 -15.04 24.41
C GLU A 251 1.02 -15.95 23.41
N GLU A 252 0.27 -16.51 22.46
CA GLU A 252 0.83 -17.25 21.33
C GLU A 252 0.72 -16.40 20.09
N LEU A 253 1.87 -15.99 19.55
CA LEU A 253 1.95 -15.21 18.33
C LEU A 253 1.64 -16.12 17.12
N ARG A 254 0.69 -15.71 16.31
CA ARG A 254 0.35 -16.41 15.05
C ARG A 254 1.49 -16.23 14.07
N SER A 255 2.15 -17.32 13.66
CA SER A 255 3.18 -17.27 12.62
C SER A 255 2.56 -17.53 11.26
N PHE A 256 2.75 -16.58 10.34
CA PHE A 256 2.33 -16.74 8.95
C PHE A 256 3.31 -17.58 8.15
N VAL A 257 4.59 -17.47 8.46
CA VAL A 257 5.71 -18.07 7.71
C VAL A 257 5.71 -19.59 7.82
N SER A 258 5.29 -20.15 8.96
CA SER A 258 5.22 -21.59 9.18
C SER A 258 4.30 -22.34 8.19
N ARG A 259 3.34 -21.64 7.58
CA ARG A 259 2.45 -22.21 6.54
C ARG A 259 3.16 -22.51 5.22
N TYR A 260 4.27 -21.81 4.94
CA TYR A 260 5.06 -21.94 3.70
C TYR A 260 6.32 -22.80 3.86
N ALA A 261 6.63 -23.21 5.09
CA ALA A 261 7.81 -24.03 5.41
C ALA A 261 7.81 -25.42 4.72
N VAL A 262 6.66 -25.89 4.24
CA VAL A 262 6.48 -27.28 3.81
C VAL A 262 6.77 -27.51 2.29
N GLN A 263 6.97 -26.48 1.48
CA GLN A 263 6.91 -26.62 0.01
C GLN A 263 8.21 -26.29 -0.77
N SER A 264 9.34 -25.95 -0.16
CA SER A 264 10.50 -25.56 -0.95
C SER A 264 11.67 -26.52 -0.87
N ALA A 265 12.01 -27.10 -2.03
CA ALA A 265 13.32 -27.66 -2.32
C ALA A 265 14.34 -26.55 -2.72
N TYR A 266 14.29 -25.37 -2.09
CA TYR A 266 15.29 -24.34 -2.34
C TYR A 266 16.55 -24.71 -1.57
N ASP A 267 17.63 -24.96 -2.32
CA ASP A 267 18.94 -25.24 -1.73
C ASP A 267 19.44 -23.98 -1.01
N SER A 268 19.50 -24.04 0.31
CA SER A 268 20.03 -22.97 1.18
C SER A 268 21.57 -22.88 1.14
N GLY A 269 22.19 -23.45 0.12
CA GLY A 269 23.63 -23.49 -0.08
C GLY A 269 24.30 -22.12 -0.17
N GLU A 270 25.62 -22.14 -0.28
CA GLU A 270 26.43 -20.93 -0.45
C GLU A 270 26.08 -20.23 -1.77
N ILE A 271 25.84 -18.91 -1.71
CA ILE A 271 25.53 -18.11 -2.89
C ILE A 271 26.82 -17.87 -3.69
N HIS A 272 26.91 -18.49 -4.84
CA HIS A 272 27.98 -18.26 -5.80
C HIS A 272 27.57 -17.10 -6.75
N LEU A 273 28.36 -16.02 -6.71
CA LEU A 273 28.16 -14.88 -7.59
C LEU A 273 29.03 -15.00 -8.83
N THR A 274 28.54 -14.53 -9.96
CA THR A 274 29.36 -14.30 -11.17
C THR A 274 30.30 -13.11 -10.94
N ASP A 275 31.31 -12.92 -11.77
CA ASP A 275 32.27 -11.79 -11.65
C ASP A 275 31.57 -10.43 -11.65
N GLU A 276 30.53 -10.28 -12.47
CA GLU A 276 29.72 -9.06 -12.56
C GLU A 276 28.90 -8.84 -11.30
N GLN A 277 28.25 -9.87 -10.79
CA GLN A 277 27.51 -9.84 -9.53
C GLN A 277 28.43 -9.60 -8.34
N GLN A 278 29.64 -10.20 -8.33
CA GLN A 278 30.63 -10.00 -7.28
C GLN A 278 31.10 -8.55 -7.21
N LYS A 279 31.40 -7.93 -8.38
CA LYS A 279 31.74 -6.51 -8.43
C LYS A 279 30.63 -5.60 -7.87
N ALA A 280 29.38 -5.89 -8.23
CA ALA A 280 28.24 -5.13 -7.72
C ALA A 280 28.10 -5.33 -6.20
N TYR A 281 28.25 -6.56 -5.72
CA TYR A 281 28.23 -6.87 -4.29
C TYR A 281 29.33 -6.14 -3.51
N ASP A 282 30.58 -6.19 -4.00
CA ASP A 282 31.73 -5.55 -3.34
C ASP A 282 31.53 -4.03 -3.21
N GLY A 283 31.06 -3.38 -4.27
CA GLY A 283 30.75 -1.95 -4.23
C GLY A 283 29.57 -1.61 -3.30
N LEU A 284 28.51 -2.42 -3.29
CA LEU A 284 27.39 -2.25 -2.38
C LEU A 284 27.81 -2.47 -0.91
N LEU A 285 28.70 -3.42 -0.66
CA LEU A 285 29.26 -3.67 0.66
C LEU A 285 30.13 -2.50 1.14
N GLU A 286 30.91 -1.90 0.25
CA GLU A 286 31.67 -0.67 0.54
C GLU A 286 30.73 0.50 0.89
N ASP A 287 29.69 0.71 0.09
CA ASP A 287 28.68 1.73 0.37
C ASP A 287 27.99 1.52 1.72
N TYR A 288 27.60 0.29 2.04
CA TYR A 288 27.05 -0.06 3.34
C TYR A 288 28.03 0.23 4.49
N LYS A 289 29.28 -0.24 4.36
CA LYS A 289 30.34 -0.03 5.37
C LYS A 289 30.73 1.42 5.54
N SER A 290 30.48 2.28 4.56
CA SER A 290 30.74 3.72 4.66
C SER A 290 29.95 4.40 5.79
N GLY A 291 28.81 3.83 6.21
CA GLY A 291 27.97 4.35 7.30
C GLY A 291 27.40 5.75 7.05
N THR A 292 27.26 6.17 5.80
CA THR A 292 26.87 7.54 5.41
C THR A 292 25.40 7.67 5.03
N GLY A 293 24.61 6.59 5.10
CA GLY A 293 23.19 6.63 4.70
C GLY A 293 22.97 6.78 3.21
N LYS A 294 23.87 6.22 2.39
CA LYS A 294 23.80 6.30 0.92
C LYS A 294 22.56 5.62 0.34
N THR A 295 22.27 5.99 -0.89
CA THR A 295 21.32 5.28 -1.75
C THR A 295 22.06 4.73 -2.95
N ALA A 296 21.87 3.46 -3.27
CA ALA A 296 22.42 2.78 -4.42
C ALA A 296 21.32 2.29 -5.37
N LEU A 297 21.58 2.32 -6.66
CA LEU A 297 20.75 1.72 -7.70
C LEU A 297 21.47 0.49 -8.26
N LEU A 298 20.87 -0.69 -8.11
CA LEU A 298 21.26 -1.93 -8.75
C LEU A 298 20.38 -2.13 -9.99
N TYR A 299 20.89 -1.71 -11.13
CA TYR A 299 20.28 -1.91 -12.43
C TYR A 299 20.74 -3.23 -13.02
N GLY A 300 19.82 -4.07 -13.47
CA GLY A 300 20.20 -5.32 -14.10
C GLY A 300 19.07 -5.91 -14.91
N VAL A 301 19.39 -6.44 -16.08
CA VAL A 301 18.40 -7.08 -16.97
C VAL A 301 17.55 -8.14 -16.24
N THR A 302 16.37 -8.42 -16.76
CA THR A 302 15.51 -9.46 -16.18
C THR A 302 16.25 -10.81 -16.17
N GLY A 303 16.34 -11.45 -14.99
CA GLY A 303 17.07 -12.71 -14.83
C GLY A 303 18.60 -12.54 -14.65
N SER A 304 19.11 -11.35 -14.36
CA SER A 304 20.54 -11.11 -14.07
C SER A 304 20.98 -11.57 -12.66
N GLY A 305 20.07 -12.07 -11.81
CA GLY A 305 20.39 -12.55 -10.48
C GLY A 305 20.56 -11.43 -9.42
N LYS A 306 19.89 -10.30 -9.58
CA LYS A 306 19.84 -9.23 -8.56
C LYS A 306 19.54 -9.77 -7.16
N THR A 307 18.64 -10.74 -7.06
CA THR A 307 18.25 -11.39 -5.80
C THR A 307 19.45 -12.04 -5.09
N SER A 308 20.31 -12.73 -5.81
CA SER A 308 21.51 -13.36 -5.24
C SER A 308 22.47 -12.32 -4.66
N VAL A 309 22.63 -11.18 -5.35
CA VAL A 309 23.49 -10.08 -4.88
C VAL A 309 22.94 -9.51 -3.56
N TYR A 310 21.64 -9.20 -3.50
CA TYR A 310 21.12 -8.61 -2.28
C TYR A 310 20.92 -9.62 -1.14
N LEU A 311 20.69 -10.91 -1.39
CA LEU A 311 20.70 -11.94 -0.34
C LEU A 311 22.07 -12.05 0.31
N LYS A 312 23.14 -12.07 -0.47
CA LYS A 312 24.52 -12.05 0.08
C LYS A 312 24.82 -10.78 0.88
N LEU A 313 24.26 -9.64 0.46
CA LEU A 313 24.38 -8.38 1.21
C LEU A 313 23.60 -8.43 2.53
N ILE A 314 22.43 -9.05 2.55
CA ILE A 314 21.64 -9.29 3.77
C ILE A 314 22.47 -10.09 4.77
N ASP A 315 23.13 -11.17 4.32
CA ASP A 315 23.98 -11.99 5.19
C ASP A 315 25.09 -11.16 5.86
N ALA A 316 25.75 -10.29 5.09
CA ALA A 316 26.80 -9.42 5.63
C ALA A 316 26.25 -8.42 6.67
N VAL A 317 25.07 -7.85 6.42
CA VAL A 317 24.42 -6.90 7.35
C VAL A 317 23.96 -7.58 8.63
N LEU A 318 23.44 -8.82 8.55
CA LEU A 318 23.06 -9.62 9.72
C LEU A 318 24.27 -10.04 10.56
N ALA A 319 25.40 -10.34 9.89
CA ALA A 319 26.67 -10.65 10.57
C ALA A 319 27.16 -9.47 11.44
N ASP A 320 26.89 -8.23 11.00
CA ASP A 320 27.16 -7.02 11.79
C ASP A 320 26.08 -6.74 12.87
N ASN A 321 25.18 -7.71 13.12
CA ASN A 321 24.09 -7.61 14.08
C ASN A 321 23.13 -6.42 13.84
N LYS A 322 22.95 -6.05 12.56
CA LYS A 322 21.98 -5.04 12.11
C LYS A 322 20.74 -5.69 11.51
N THR A 323 19.71 -4.90 11.30
CA THR A 323 18.41 -5.36 10.80
C THR A 323 18.17 -4.94 9.36
N VAL A 324 17.26 -5.62 8.69
CA VAL A 324 17.01 -5.45 7.25
C VAL A 324 15.52 -5.32 6.97
N ILE A 325 15.17 -4.40 6.07
CA ILE A 325 13.83 -4.29 5.46
C ILE A 325 13.94 -4.61 3.98
N VAL A 326 13.10 -5.55 3.51
CA VAL A 326 12.98 -5.88 2.09
C VAL A 326 11.57 -5.53 1.64
N MET A 327 11.45 -4.55 0.75
CA MET A 327 10.18 -4.18 0.16
C MET A 327 10.07 -4.76 -1.24
N VAL A 328 8.96 -5.44 -1.49
CA VAL A 328 8.61 -6.01 -2.78
C VAL A 328 7.21 -5.53 -3.20
N PRO A 329 6.90 -5.45 -4.50
CA PRO A 329 5.53 -5.20 -4.95
C PRO A 329 4.56 -6.26 -4.43
N GLU A 330 3.30 -5.89 -4.24
CA GLU A 330 2.27 -6.77 -3.66
C GLU A 330 2.15 -8.11 -4.43
N ILE A 331 2.22 -8.05 -5.75
CA ILE A 331 2.19 -9.22 -6.66
C ILE A 331 3.48 -10.05 -6.70
N SER A 332 4.60 -9.51 -6.24
CA SER A 332 5.89 -10.22 -6.15
C SER A 332 6.10 -10.91 -4.81
N LEU A 333 5.24 -10.65 -3.82
CA LEU A 333 5.26 -11.32 -2.52
C LEU A 333 4.54 -12.68 -2.62
N THR A 334 5.09 -13.56 -3.45
CA THR A 334 4.57 -14.90 -3.71
C THR A 334 5.05 -15.90 -2.65
N PRO A 335 4.39 -17.07 -2.50
CA PRO A 335 4.87 -18.16 -1.66
C PRO A 335 6.32 -18.56 -1.99
N GLN A 336 6.69 -18.54 -3.27
CA GLN A 336 8.06 -18.84 -3.73
C GLN A 336 9.07 -17.83 -3.17
N THR A 337 8.76 -16.52 -3.24
CA THR A 337 9.62 -15.47 -2.66
C THR A 337 9.75 -15.65 -1.14
N LEU A 338 8.65 -15.89 -0.45
CA LEU A 338 8.65 -16.11 0.99
C LEU A 338 9.42 -17.36 1.39
N SER A 339 9.32 -18.44 0.61
CA SER A 339 10.02 -19.69 0.88
C SER A 339 11.55 -19.54 0.74
N VAL A 340 12.04 -18.74 -0.20
CA VAL A 340 13.48 -18.41 -0.33
C VAL A 340 14.02 -17.74 0.94
N PHE A 341 13.27 -16.77 1.49
CA PHE A 341 13.68 -16.10 2.73
C PHE A 341 13.54 -17.02 3.95
N HIS A 342 12.47 -17.81 4.02
CA HIS A 342 12.26 -18.71 5.15
C HIS A 342 13.31 -19.84 5.18
N SER A 343 13.63 -20.48 4.04
CA SER A 343 14.63 -21.55 3.98
C SER A 343 16.02 -21.08 4.39
N ARG A 344 16.32 -19.77 4.18
CA ARG A 344 17.65 -19.23 4.53
C ARG A 344 17.73 -18.65 5.94
N TYR A 345 16.67 -18.00 6.42
CA TYR A 345 16.68 -17.21 7.66
C TYR A 345 15.72 -17.75 8.73
N ASN A 346 14.97 -18.81 8.46
CA ASN A 346 14.02 -19.45 9.37
C ASN A 346 13.06 -18.43 10.01
N ASP A 347 12.87 -18.51 11.32
CA ASP A 347 11.98 -17.64 12.09
C ASP A 347 12.51 -16.20 12.26
N GLY A 348 13.73 -15.91 11.79
CA GLY A 348 14.29 -14.56 11.79
C GLY A 348 13.63 -13.58 10.82
N VAL A 349 12.62 -14.04 10.06
CA VAL A 349 11.85 -13.24 9.08
C VAL A 349 10.44 -12.96 9.56
N ALA A 350 10.02 -11.70 9.47
CA ALA A 350 8.63 -11.27 9.66
C ALA A 350 8.03 -10.78 8.34
N VAL A 351 6.72 -11.02 8.15
CA VAL A 351 6.02 -10.66 6.91
C VAL A 351 5.02 -9.54 7.14
N PHE A 352 5.13 -8.45 6.37
CA PHE A 352 4.21 -7.31 6.43
C PHE A 352 3.43 -7.18 5.13
N HIS A 353 2.22 -7.75 5.10
CA HIS A 353 1.40 -7.81 3.90
C HIS A 353 -0.08 -7.48 4.18
N SER A 354 -0.75 -6.88 3.20
CA SER A 354 -2.18 -6.50 3.29
C SER A 354 -3.10 -7.72 3.42
N ALA A 355 -2.72 -8.88 2.87
CA ALA A 355 -3.48 -10.12 2.92
C ALA A 355 -3.47 -10.80 4.31
N LEU A 356 -2.57 -10.41 5.23
CA LEU A 356 -2.61 -10.86 6.61
C LEU A 356 -3.86 -10.34 7.31
N SER A 357 -4.49 -11.16 8.14
CA SER A 357 -5.52 -10.70 9.06
C SER A 357 -4.97 -9.62 9.99
N ALA A 358 -5.85 -8.84 10.58
CA ALA A 358 -5.42 -7.77 11.48
C ALA A 358 -4.70 -8.33 12.73
N GLY A 359 -5.06 -9.55 13.19
CA GLY A 359 -4.38 -10.24 14.27
C GLY A 359 -2.96 -10.68 13.86
N GLU A 360 -2.81 -11.35 12.72
CA GLU A 360 -1.50 -11.77 12.20
C GLU A 360 -0.57 -10.56 12.01
N ARG A 361 -1.08 -9.43 11.49
CA ARG A 361 -0.28 -8.19 11.36
C ARG A 361 0.18 -7.64 12.71
N ALA A 362 -0.66 -7.73 13.73
CA ALA A 362 -0.29 -7.30 15.07
C ALA A 362 0.78 -8.24 15.68
N ASP A 363 0.64 -9.55 15.48
CA ASP A 363 1.58 -10.55 15.98
C ASP A 363 2.94 -10.44 15.29
N GLU A 364 3.00 -10.30 13.96
CA GLU A 364 4.25 -10.05 13.23
C GLU A 364 4.92 -8.73 13.64
N TRP A 365 4.13 -7.68 13.88
CA TRP A 365 4.65 -6.40 14.38
C TRP A 365 5.26 -6.55 15.79
N LYS A 366 4.62 -7.32 16.69
CA LYS A 366 5.16 -7.61 18.03
C LYS A 366 6.47 -8.41 17.95
N ARG A 367 6.55 -9.45 17.09
CA ARG A 367 7.79 -10.23 16.88
C ARG A 367 8.95 -9.33 16.49
N VAL A 368 8.71 -8.40 15.56
CA VAL A 368 9.73 -7.43 15.13
C VAL A 368 10.12 -6.50 16.29
N LYS A 369 9.14 -5.96 17.01
CA LYS A 369 9.40 -5.05 18.13
C LYS A 369 10.16 -5.71 19.29
N ASN A 370 9.89 -6.98 19.55
CA ASN A 370 10.57 -7.76 20.59
C ASN A 370 11.99 -8.20 20.17
N GLY A 371 12.36 -8.03 18.86
CA GLY A 371 13.65 -8.47 18.35
C GLY A 371 13.71 -9.94 17.93
N ASP A 372 12.57 -10.64 17.89
CA ASP A 372 12.47 -12.05 17.47
C ASP A 372 12.71 -12.20 15.96
N ALA A 373 12.47 -11.14 15.17
CA ALA A 373 12.75 -11.09 13.75
C ALA A 373 13.66 -9.90 13.41
N LYS A 374 14.75 -10.18 12.71
CA LYS A 374 15.74 -9.17 12.24
C LYS A 374 15.54 -8.76 10.79
N ILE A 375 14.76 -9.52 10.03
CA ILE A 375 14.41 -9.24 8.64
C ILE A 375 12.91 -9.02 8.56
N VAL A 376 12.50 -7.95 7.92
CA VAL A 376 11.10 -7.72 7.54
C VAL A 376 11.00 -7.74 6.04
N ILE A 377 10.20 -8.66 5.50
CA ILE A 377 9.81 -8.66 4.08
C ILE A 377 8.36 -8.23 3.95
N GLY A 378 8.06 -7.38 2.98
CA GLY A 378 6.67 -6.97 2.81
C GLY A 378 6.46 -5.94 1.71
N THR A 379 5.23 -5.45 1.64
CA THR A 379 4.84 -4.44 0.67
C THR A 379 5.17 -3.03 1.19
N ARG A 380 4.60 -1.99 0.58
CA ARG A 380 4.82 -0.59 0.95
C ARG A 380 4.82 -0.32 2.47
N SER A 381 3.93 -0.96 3.23
CA SER A 381 3.82 -0.75 4.68
C SER A 381 4.99 -1.30 5.50
N ALA A 382 5.78 -2.21 4.94
CA ALA A 382 6.96 -2.77 5.61
C ALA A 382 8.00 -1.69 5.96
N VAL A 383 7.99 -0.56 5.27
CA VAL A 383 8.86 0.58 5.57
C VAL A 383 8.66 1.14 6.99
N PHE A 384 7.52 0.84 7.63
CA PHE A 384 7.18 1.24 8.99
C PHE A 384 7.42 0.15 10.06
N ALA A 385 8.08 -0.94 9.68
CA ALA A 385 8.44 -1.97 10.66
C ALA A 385 9.22 -1.37 11.84
N PRO A 386 8.89 -1.74 13.09
CA PRO A 386 9.51 -1.15 14.28
C PRO A 386 10.91 -1.73 14.56
N LEU A 387 11.71 -1.88 13.50
CA LEU A 387 13.09 -2.32 13.57
C LEU A 387 13.98 -1.18 14.05
N GLU A 388 14.90 -1.52 14.91
CA GLU A 388 16.02 -0.67 15.35
C GLU A 388 17.32 -1.11 14.67
N ASN A 389 18.32 -0.23 14.64
CA ASN A 389 19.65 -0.50 14.08
C ASN A 389 19.61 -1.02 12.62
N ILE A 390 18.84 -0.35 11.77
CA ILE A 390 18.64 -0.74 10.38
C ILE A 390 19.95 -0.56 9.59
N GLY A 391 20.48 -1.67 9.05
CA GLY A 391 21.67 -1.64 8.19
C GLY A 391 21.34 -1.52 6.71
N LEU A 392 20.20 -2.07 6.29
CA LEU A 392 19.86 -2.17 4.87
C LEU A 392 18.35 -2.08 4.66
N ILE A 393 17.94 -1.27 3.69
CA ILE A 393 16.57 -1.24 3.19
C ILE A 393 16.62 -1.49 1.69
N ILE A 394 16.04 -2.61 1.25
CA ILE A 394 15.96 -3.01 -0.16
C ILE A 394 14.58 -2.65 -0.69
N ILE A 395 14.52 -2.11 -1.89
CA ILE A 395 13.30 -1.86 -2.65
C ILE A 395 13.45 -2.54 -3.99
N ASP A 396 12.87 -3.72 -4.12
CA ASP A 396 12.86 -4.47 -5.37
C ASP A 396 11.76 -3.95 -6.30
N GLU A 397 11.99 -4.02 -7.62
CA GLU A 397 11.15 -3.42 -8.66
C GLU A 397 10.77 -1.96 -8.31
N GLU A 398 11.81 -1.12 -8.03
CA GLU A 398 11.65 0.22 -7.45
C GLU A 398 10.77 1.17 -8.28
N GLN A 399 10.63 0.90 -9.60
CA GLN A 399 9.76 1.65 -10.51
C GLN A 399 8.26 1.44 -10.27
N GLU A 400 7.89 0.48 -9.40
CA GLU A 400 6.50 0.18 -9.15
C GLU A 400 5.76 1.34 -8.46
N HIS A 401 4.61 1.68 -9.03
CA HIS A 401 3.76 2.78 -8.54
C HIS A 401 3.15 2.51 -7.16
N THR A 402 3.04 1.23 -6.75
CA THR A 402 2.44 0.83 -5.48
C THR A 402 3.22 1.31 -4.24
N TYR A 403 4.47 1.73 -4.40
CA TYR A 403 5.27 2.33 -3.33
C TYR A 403 4.83 3.74 -2.94
N LYS A 404 4.00 4.40 -3.73
CA LYS A 404 3.33 5.65 -3.37
C LYS A 404 1.95 5.37 -2.78
N SER A 405 1.62 6.01 -1.65
CA SER A 405 0.29 5.93 -1.06
C SER A 405 -0.67 6.90 -1.75
N GLU A 406 -1.84 6.40 -2.16
CA GLU A 406 -2.93 7.23 -2.70
C GLU A 406 -3.85 7.78 -1.60
N GLN A 407 -3.80 7.21 -0.40
CA GLN A 407 -4.57 7.63 0.76
C GLN A 407 -3.70 8.41 1.74
N THR A 408 -4.32 9.22 2.58
CA THR A 408 -3.64 9.99 3.63
C THR A 408 -3.08 9.04 4.71
N PRO A 409 -1.80 9.24 5.06
CA PRO A 409 -0.79 10.12 4.48
C PRO A 409 -0.31 9.64 3.10
N ARG A 410 -0.17 10.56 2.15
CA ARG A 410 0.21 10.29 0.77
C ARG A 410 1.75 10.19 0.63
N TYR A 411 2.36 9.32 1.44
CA TYR A 411 3.80 9.14 1.47
C TYR A 411 4.31 8.30 0.30
N ASN A 412 5.59 8.45 -0.02
CA ASN A 412 6.33 7.58 -0.92
C ASN A 412 7.30 6.72 -0.09
N ALA A 413 7.17 5.39 -0.16
CA ALA A 413 7.98 4.46 0.63
C ALA A 413 9.48 4.57 0.33
N LYS A 414 9.86 4.90 -0.93
CA LYS A 414 11.27 5.16 -1.28
C LYS A 414 11.87 6.33 -0.48
N SER A 415 11.09 7.40 -0.31
CA SER A 415 11.51 8.57 0.46
C SER A 415 11.59 8.27 1.96
N VAL A 416 10.65 7.48 2.48
CA VAL A 416 10.66 7.02 3.89
C VAL A 416 11.85 6.10 4.13
N ALA A 417 12.12 5.15 3.22
CA ALA A 417 13.27 4.25 3.32
C ALA A 417 14.59 5.01 3.38
N ARG A 418 14.76 6.01 2.51
CA ARG A 418 15.95 6.88 2.51
C ARG A 418 16.09 7.68 3.81
N TYR A 419 14.98 8.18 4.35
CA TYR A 419 14.99 8.87 5.64
C TYR A 419 15.47 7.93 6.76
N ARG A 420 14.89 6.72 6.84
CA ARG A 420 15.24 5.72 7.87
C ARG A 420 16.69 5.23 7.71
N ALA A 421 17.10 4.89 6.49
CA ALA A 421 18.48 4.47 6.23
C ALA A 421 19.50 5.57 6.61
N ALA A 422 19.20 6.83 6.29
CA ALA A 422 20.05 7.95 6.70
C ALA A 422 20.12 8.11 8.22
N TRP A 423 18.98 7.94 8.92
CA TRP A 423 18.93 7.99 10.38
C TRP A 423 19.83 6.94 11.05
N HIS A 424 19.74 5.71 10.56
CA HIS A 424 20.50 4.58 11.07
C HIS A 424 21.90 4.42 10.45
N LYS A 425 22.31 5.30 9.56
CA LYS A 425 23.56 5.21 8.78
C LYS A 425 23.68 3.90 7.99
N GLY A 426 22.53 3.38 7.55
CA GLY A 426 22.43 2.19 6.71
C GLY A 426 22.42 2.52 5.22
N LEU A 427 22.22 1.51 4.38
CA LEU A 427 22.14 1.61 2.92
C LEU A 427 20.69 1.48 2.46
N THR A 428 20.26 2.34 1.51
CA THR A 428 19.06 2.11 0.72
C THR A 428 19.45 1.54 -0.63
N LEU A 429 19.00 0.33 -0.94
CA LEU A 429 19.24 -0.33 -2.22
C LEU A 429 17.95 -0.34 -3.05
N LEU A 430 17.98 0.35 -4.18
CA LEU A 430 16.93 0.31 -5.20
C LEU A 430 17.33 -0.74 -6.24
N ALA A 431 16.50 -1.74 -6.49
CA ALA A 431 16.78 -2.78 -7.47
C ALA A 431 15.69 -2.75 -8.56
N ALA A 432 16.10 -2.78 -9.83
CA ALA A 432 15.20 -2.78 -10.97
C ALA A 432 15.82 -3.33 -12.24
N ALA A 433 14.97 -3.89 -13.11
CA ALA A 433 15.34 -4.17 -14.50
C ALA A 433 15.06 -2.97 -15.42
N THR A 434 14.10 -2.15 -15.04
CA THR A 434 13.69 -0.93 -15.75
C THR A 434 13.52 0.17 -14.70
N PRO A 435 14.64 0.76 -14.21
CA PRO A 435 14.58 1.78 -13.17
C PRO A 435 13.62 2.91 -13.51
N SER A 436 13.08 3.61 -12.52
CA SER A 436 12.37 4.86 -12.80
C SER A 436 13.33 5.90 -13.36
N VAL A 437 12.85 6.70 -14.31
CA VAL A 437 13.68 7.77 -14.95
C VAL A 437 14.25 8.70 -13.88
N ASP A 438 13.51 8.94 -12.79
CA ASP A 438 13.98 9.76 -11.67
C ASP A 438 15.15 9.12 -10.91
N SER A 439 15.07 7.81 -10.61
CA SER A 439 16.15 7.08 -9.92
C SER A 439 17.39 6.94 -10.81
N PHE A 440 17.18 6.65 -12.08
CA PHE A 440 18.29 6.53 -13.05
C PHE A 440 19.00 7.87 -13.29
N ALA A 441 18.23 8.97 -13.40
CA ALA A 441 18.80 10.33 -13.46
C ALA A 441 19.61 10.67 -12.21
N ALA A 442 19.15 10.26 -11.02
CA ALA A 442 19.88 10.45 -9.78
C ALA A 442 21.20 9.63 -9.76
N ALA A 443 21.18 8.40 -10.30
CA ALA A 443 22.37 7.58 -10.44
C ALA A 443 23.36 8.17 -11.46
N LYS A 444 22.91 8.53 -12.66
CA LYS A 444 23.77 9.18 -13.70
C LYS A 444 24.36 10.51 -13.24
N SER A 445 23.69 11.24 -12.34
CA SER A 445 24.22 12.49 -11.77
C SER A 445 25.13 12.29 -10.53
N GLY A 446 25.41 11.04 -10.14
CA GLY A 446 26.24 10.73 -8.98
C GLY A 446 25.57 10.96 -7.61
N LYS A 447 24.26 11.23 -7.56
CA LYS A 447 23.50 11.32 -6.30
C LYS A 447 23.28 9.95 -5.66
N TYR A 448 23.16 8.91 -6.48
CA TYR A 448 23.10 7.51 -6.08
C TYR A 448 24.34 6.78 -6.58
N SER A 449 24.83 5.82 -5.82
CA SER A 449 25.80 4.85 -6.33
C SER A 449 25.14 3.99 -7.40
N PHE A 450 25.86 3.63 -8.45
CA PHE A 450 25.31 2.94 -9.60
C PHE A 450 26.04 1.63 -9.85
N TYR A 451 25.29 0.53 -9.84
CA TYR A 451 25.79 -0.82 -10.10
C TYR A 451 24.94 -1.47 -11.17
N GLU A 452 25.59 -2.08 -12.16
CA GLU A 452 24.95 -2.61 -13.35
C GLU A 452 25.25 -4.11 -13.54
N LEU A 453 24.22 -4.87 -13.89
CA LEU A 453 24.29 -6.29 -14.26
C LEU A 453 23.76 -6.45 -15.69
N LYS A 454 24.64 -6.53 -16.67
CA LYS A 454 24.30 -6.53 -18.11
C LYS A 454 23.84 -7.89 -18.61
N ASN A 455 24.33 -8.96 -17.99
CA ASN A 455 24.14 -10.31 -18.48
C ASN A 455 23.07 -11.05 -17.68
N ARG A 456 22.30 -11.91 -18.35
CA ARG A 456 21.43 -12.87 -17.67
C ARG A 456 22.25 -13.93 -16.96
N TYR A 457 21.74 -14.44 -15.85
CA TYR A 457 22.37 -15.55 -15.12
C TYR A 457 22.23 -16.85 -15.94
N GLY A 458 23.32 -17.63 -16.07
CA GLY A 458 23.36 -18.89 -16.79
C GLY A 458 23.38 -18.72 -18.31
N LYS A 459 22.76 -19.67 -19.03
CA LYS A 459 22.73 -19.74 -20.51
C LYS A 459 21.48 -19.12 -21.14
N ALA A 460 20.63 -18.44 -20.36
CA ALA A 460 19.35 -17.90 -20.84
C ALA A 460 19.57 -16.79 -21.88
N VAL A 461 19.00 -16.96 -23.07
CA VAL A 461 19.07 -16.00 -24.19
C VAL A 461 17.86 -15.09 -24.17
N LEU A 462 18.00 -13.85 -24.66
CA LEU A 462 16.87 -12.96 -24.87
C LEU A 462 15.88 -13.58 -25.86
N PRO A 463 14.55 -13.50 -25.60
CA PRO A 463 13.55 -14.05 -26.52
C PRO A 463 13.52 -13.26 -27.83
N GLN A 464 13.13 -13.93 -28.91
CA GLN A 464 12.81 -13.27 -30.17
C GLN A 464 11.54 -12.45 -30.00
N VAL A 465 11.60 -11.17 -30.31
CA VAL A 465 10.44 -10.27 -30.22
C VAL A 465 9.90 -9.96 -31.62
N VAL A 466 8.62 -10.19 -31.82
CA VAL A 466 7.89 -9.86 -33.03
C VAL A 466 6.85 -8.78 -32.72
N THR A 467 6.86 -7.70 -33.51
CA THR A 467 5.86 -6.64 -33.39
C THR A 467 4.89 -6.78 -34.55
N VAL A 468 3.60 -6.96 -34.25
CA VAL A 468 2.53 -7.14 -35.22
C VAL A 468 1.75 -5.85 -35.40
N ASP A 469 1.54 -5.46 -36.68
CA ASP A 469 0.71 -4.31 -37.07
C ASP A 469 -0.77 -4.67 -37.12
N MET A 470 -1.50 -4.33 -36.08
CA MET A 470 -2.92 -4.62 -35.93
C MET A 470 -3.83 -3.79 -36.88
N ARG A 471 -3.31 -2.77 -37.58
CA ARG A 471 -4.12 -2.00 -38.58
C ARG A 471 -4.58 -2.90 -39.72
N ASN A 472 -3.70 -3.79 -40.16
CA ASN A 472 -4.02 -4.74 -41.23
C ASN A 472 -5.04 -5.78 -40.76
N GLU A 473 -4.83 -6.38 -39.59
CA GLU A 473 -5.71 -7.39 -38.99
C GLU A 473 -7.13 -6.87 -38.75
N GLN A 474 -7.27 -5.66 -38.20
CA GLN A 474 -8.57 -5.05 -37.93
C GLN A 474 -9.33 -4.62 -39.19
N GLN A 475 -8.63 -4.28 -40.26
CA GLN A 475 -9.25 -3.89 -41.53
C GLN A 475 -9.83 -5.08 -42.31
N THR A 476 -9.16 -6.24 -42.22
CA THR A 476 -9.54 -7.43 -43.00
C THR A 476 -10.60 -8.27 -42.30
N GLU A 477 -10.50 -8.50 -40.99
CA GLU A 477 -11.31 -9.50 -40.30
C GLU A 477 -11.90 -9.03 -38.96
N ASN A 478 -11.65 -7.77 -38.55
CA ASN A 478 -12.13 -7.17 -37.29
C ASN A 478 -11.80 -8.00 -36.05
N ARG A 479 -10.60 -8.62 -36.04
CA ARG A 479 -10.09 -9.47 -34.97
C ARG A 479 -9.27 -8.66 -33.94
N GLU A 480 -9.31 -9.09 -32.68
CA GLU A 480 -8.44 -8.58 -31.60
C GLU A 480 -7.10 -9.31 -31.57
N LEU A 481 -7.07 -10.59 -31.98
CA LEU A 481 -5.86 -11.41 -32.00
C LEU A 481 -5.33 -11.53 -33.42
N SER A 482 -4.03 -11.31 -33.62
CA SER A 482 -3.37 -11.45 -34.90
C SER A 482 -3.26 -12.92 -35.33
N HIS A 483 -3.21 -13.18 -36.65
CA HIS A 483 -2.94 -14.53 -37.18
C HIS A 483 -1.66 -15.12 -36.63
N GLU A 484 -0.58 -14.33 -36.55
CA GLU A 484 0.71 -14.80 -36.03
C GLU A 484 0.62 -15.23 -34.57
N LEU A 485 -0.13 -14.49 -33.72
CA LEU A 485 -0.33 -14.88 -32.34
C LEU A 485 -1.12 -16.20 -32.25
N ILE A 486 -2.19 -16.33 -33.02
CA ILE A 486 -3.02 -17.54 -33.04
C ILE A 486 -2.22 -18.76 -33.49
N GLU A 487 -1.38 -18.64 -34.52
CA GLU A 487 -0.52 -19.72 -35.01
C GLU A 487 0.48 -20.15 -33.94
N GLU A 488 1.16 -19.19 -33.28
CA GLU A 488 2.14 -19.50 -32.23
C GLU A 488 1.49 -20.08 -30.97
N LEU A 489 0.29 -19.66 -30.59
CA LEU A 489 -0.46 -20.26 -29.48
C LEU A 489 -0.82 -21.72 -29.76
N ASN A 490 -1.30 -22.03 -31.00
CA ASN A 490 -1.63 -23.37 -31.40
C ASN A 490 -0.39 -24.27 -31.47
N LYS A 491 0.74 -23.75 -32.00
CA LYS A 491 2.01 -24.46 -32.04
C LYS A 491 2.52 -24.75 -30.62
N ASN A 492 2.54 -23.75 -29.75
CA ASN A 492 2.99 -23.87 -28.37
C ASN A 492 2.20 -24.92 -27.60
N ARG A 493 0.89 -24.96 -27.80
CA ARG A 493 0.01 -25.97 -27.22
C ARG A 493 0.34 -27.38 -27.76
N THR A 494 0.54 -27.51 -29.06
CA THR A 494 0.88 -28.79 -29.70
C THR A 494 2.22 -29.32 -29.17
N ASP A 495 3.17 -28.44 -28.92
CA ASP A 495 4.49 -28.73 -28.36
C ASP A 495 4.46 -28.99 -26.83
N GLY A 496 3.28 -28.95 -26.20
CA GLY A 496 3.10 -29.12 -24.76
C GLY A 496 3.74 -28.00 -23.93
N LYS A 497 3.87 -26.80 -24.52
CA LYS A 497 4.42 -25.60 -23.88
C LYS A 497 3.32 -24.66 -23.41
N GLN A 498 3.68 -23.75 -22.50
CA GLN A 498 2.74 -22.79 -21.94
C GLN A 498 2.92 -21.41 -22.52
N SER A 499 1.84 -20.65 -22.54
CA SER A 499 1.80 -19.27 -23.06
C SER A 499 1.21 -18.30 -22.04
N ILE A 500 1.72 -17.05 -22.02
CA ILE A 500 1.16 -15.94 -21.24
C ILE A 500 0.66 -14.88 -22.20
N VAL A 501 -0.61 -14.47 -22.06
CA VAL A 501 -1.21 -13.39 -22.83
C VAL A 501 -1.59 -12.24 -21.89
N LEU A 502 -0.89 -11.13 -21.99
CA LEU A 502 -1.17 -9.92 -21.24
C LEU A 502 -2.22 -9.09 -21.97
N ILE A 503 -3.31 -8.79 -21.26
CA ILE A 503 -4.34 -7.87 -21.71
C ILE A 503 -4.24 -6.57 -20.92
N ASN A 504 -4.09 -5.46 -21.61
CA ASN A 504 -3.96 -4.16 -20.96
C ASN A 504 -5.31 -3.48 -20.71
N ARG A 505 -6.05 -3.94 -19.67
CA ARG A 505 -7.45 -3.57 -19.41
C ARG A 505 -7.68 -2.32 -18.55
N ARG A 506 -6.70 -1.70 -17.93
CA ARG A 506 -6.98 -0.60 -17.00
C ARG A 506 -7.07 0.76 -17.68
N GLY A 507 -8.30 1.23 -17.96
CA GLY A 507 -8.62 2.63 -18.21
C GLY A 507 -9.80 2.85 -19.15
N TYR A 508 -10.76 3.64 -18.73
CA TYR A 508 -11.81 4.28 -19.57
C TYR A 508 -11.22 5.29 -20.57
N ASN A 509 -9.97 5.12 -21.00
CA ASN A 509 -9.30 6.06 -21.88
C ASN A 509 -9.61 5.74 -23.33
N THR A 510 -10.40 6.56 -23.90
CA THR A 510 -10.57 6.64 -25.35
C THR A 510 -9.55 7.62 -25.93
N PHE A 511 -8.30 7.18 -26.11
CA PHE A 511 -7.41 7.93 -26.98
C PHE A 511 -7.92 7.83 -28.43
N VAL A 512 -7.57 8.80 -29.23
CA VAL A 512 -8.02 8.85 -30.64
C VAL A 512 -6.81 8.66 -31.52
N SER A 513 -6.88 7.62 -32.35
CA SER A 513 -5.86 7.32 -33.35
C SER A 513 -6.44 7.19 -34.75
N CYS A 514 -5.59 7.37 -35.74
CA CYS A 514 -5.94 7.18 -37.14
C CYS A 514 -5.70 5.73 -37.57
N THR A 515 -6.74 5.02 -37.98
CA THR A 515 -6.62 3.63 -38.45
C THR A 515 -5.88 3.54 -39.79
N ALA A 516 -5.68 4.65 -40.53
CA ALA A 516 -5.00 4.66 -41.80
C ALA A 516 -3.50 4.93 -41.72
N CYS A 517 -3.03 5.77 -40.78
CA CYS A 517 -1.62 6.14 -40.65
C CYS A 517 -1.05 5.93 -39.26
N GLY A 518 -1.84 5.48 -38.28
CA GLY A 518 -1.42 5.26 -36.91
C GLY A 518 -1.27 6.53 -36.06
N GLU A 519 -1.45 7.73 -36.66
CA GLU A 519 -1.27 9.00 -35.92
C GLU A 519 -2.21 9.08 -34.72
N VAL A 520 -1.67 9.44 -33.58
CA VAL A 520 -2.44 9.66 -32.34
C VAL A 520 -2.60 11.16 -32.12
N VAL A 521 -3.83 11.59 -31.81
CA VAL A 521 -4.11 13.01 -31.57
C VAL A 521 -3.52 13.45 -30.24
N THR A 522 -2.46 14.25 -30.29
CA THR A 522 -1.76 14.79 -29.10
C THR A 522 -2.09 16.25 -28.85
N CYS A 523 -1.93 16.67 -27.59
CA CYS A 523 -2.11 18.08 -27.21
C CYS A 523 -0.93 18.92 -27.69
N PRO A 524 -1.16 20.03 -28.41
CA PRO A 524 -0.09 20.89 -28.91
C PRO A 524 0.74 21.57 -27.79
N ASN A 525 0.15 21.71 -26.59
CA ASN A 525 0.80 22.39 -25.46
C ASN A 525 1.55 21.43 -24.53
N CYS A 526 1.18 20.14 -24.52
CA CYS A 526 1.66 19.18 -23.51
C CYS A 526 2.29 17.93 -24.10
N SER A 527 2.14 17.71 -25.43
CA SER A 527 2.63 16.52 -26.14
C SER A 527 2.14 15.16 -25.60
N ILE A 528 1.06 15.17 -24.83
CA ILE A 528 0.36 13.95 -24.37
C ILE A 528 -0.88 13.71 -25.23
N SER A 529 -1.36 12.46 -25.27
CA SER A 529 -2.59 12.13 -26.01
C SER A 529 -3.80 12.89 -25.48
N MET A 530 -4.74 13.22 -26.37
CA MET A 530 -6.00 13.84 -25.99
C MET A 530 -7.08 12.77 -25.82
N THR A 531 -7.93 12.95 -24.80
CA THR A 531 -9.02 12.01 -24.49
C THR A 531 -10.33 12.48 -25.14
N TYR A 532 -11.05 11.56 -25.77
CA TYR A 532 -12.38 11.83 -26.31
C TYR A 532 -13.45 11.75 -25.23
N HIS A 533 -14.26 12.80 -25.13
CA HIS A 533 -15.39 12.90 -24.23
C HIS A 533 -16.70 12.77 -25.00
N ALA A 534 -17.35 11.62 -24.91
CA ALA A 534 -18.60 11.34 -25.62
C ALA A 534 -19.74 12.29 -25.21
N ALA A 535 -19.77 12.77 -23.95
CA ALA A 535 -20.81 13.65 -23.43
C ALA A 535 -20.88 15.01 -24.13
N ASN A 536 -19.78 15.52 -24.66
CA ASN A 536 -19.72 16.85 -25.33
C ASN A 536 -19.11 16.80 -26.74
N GLY A 537 -18.71 15.62 -27.23
CA GLY A 537 -18.15 15.43 -28.56
C GLY A 537 -16.78 16.11 -28.76
N ARG A 538 -15.99 16.28 -27.70
CA ARG A 538 -14.73 16.99 -27.74
C ARG A 538 -13.55 16.12 -27.36
N LEU A 539 -12.39 16.45 -27.94
CA LEU A 539 -11.08 16.00 -27.46
C LEU A 539 -10.58 16.99 -26.42
N MET A 540 -10.09 16.50 -25.29
CA MET A 540 -9.60 17.35 -24.21
C MET A 540 -8.26 16.85 -23.66
N CYS A 541 -7.34 17.77 -23.42
CA CYS A 541 -6.13 17.53 -22.67
C CYS A 541 -6.39 17.71 -21.18
N HIS A 542 -6.23 16.65 -20.38
CA HIS A 542 -6.43 16.72 -18.93
C HIS A 542 -5.29 17.40 -18.16
N TYR A 543 -4.21 17.80 -18.84
CA TYR A 543 -3.12 18.56 -18.24
C TYR A 543 -3.34 20.07 -18.29
N CYS A 544 -3.66 20.61 -19.43
CA CYS A 544 -3.78 22.07 -19.63
C CYS A 544 -5.21 22.54 -19.95
N GLY A 545 -6.17 21.62 -20.13
CA GLY A 545 -7.54 21.95 -20.47
C GLY A 545 -7.75 22.31 -21.94
N TYR A 546 -6.71 22.25 -22.79
CA TYR A 546 -6.90 22.48 -24.21
C TYR A 546 -7.95 21.52 -24.76
N SER A 547 -8.91 22.05 -25.49
CA SER A 547 -10.06 21.28 -25.97
C SER A 547 -10.44 21.68 -27.40
N VAL A 548 -10.62 20.69 -28.25
CA VAL A 548 -11.03 20.86 -29.65
C VAL A 548 -12.21 19.94 -29.98
N ARG A 549 -13.06 20.34 -30.90
CA ARG A 549 -14.20 19.48 -31.36
C ARG A 549 -13.64 18.24 -32.06
N PHE A 550 -14.17 17.08 -31.73
CA PHE A 550 -13.79 15.84 -32.41
C PHE A 550 -14.26 15.90 -33.87
N THR A 551 -13.35 15.56 -34.78
CA THR A 551 -13.64 15.34 -36.18
C THR A 551 -13.11 13.98 -36.60
N GLN A 552 -13.73 13.29 -37.54
CA GLN A 552 -13.19 12.01 -38.02
C GLN A 552 -11.94 12.19 -38.91
N LYS A 553 -11.61 13.41 -39.29
CA LYS A 553 -10.49 13.72 -40.20
C LYS A 553 -9.16 13.75 -39.46
N CYS A 554 -8.24 12.92 -39.86
CA CYS A 554 -6.89 12.86 -39.30
C CYS A 554 -6.12 14.17 -39.55
N PRO A 555 -5.46 14.76 -38.56
CA PRO A 555 -4.65 15.97 -38.73
C PRO A 555 -3.40 15.72 -39.61
N SER A 556 -2.88 14.51 -39.67
CA SER A 556 -1.66 14.12 -40.40
C SER A 556 -1.96 13.71 -41.86
N CYS A 557 -2.72 12.63 -42.03
CA CYS A 557 -2.97 12.07 -43.36
C CYS A 557 -4.27 12.58 -44.05
N HIS A 558 -5.05 13.40 -43.34
CA HIS A 558 -6.31 14.03 -43.79
C HIS A 558 -7.46 13.06 -44.18
N LYS A 559 -7.28 11.74 -43.99
CA LYS A 559 -8.33 10.76 -44.20
C LYS A 559 -9.40 10.77 -43.09
N PRO A 560 -10.67 10.42 -43.36
CA PRO A 560 -11.72 10.35 -42.32
C PRO A 560 -11.63 9.02 -41.52
N ALA A 561 -10.46 8.78 -40.93
CA ALA A 561 -10.09 7.51 -40.34
C ALA A 561 -9.76 7.59 -38.84
N LEU A 562 -10.08 8.73 -38.16
CA LEU A 562 -9.92 8.80 -36.71
C LEU A 562 -10.98 7.95 -36.02
N ARG A 563 -10.50 7.10 -35.10
CA ARG A 563 -11.33 6.23 -34.27
C ARG A 563 -10.89 6.37 -32.82
N TYR A 564 -11.81 6.13 -31.91
CA TYR A 564 -11.49 5.96 -30.48
C TYR A 564 -11.55 4.47 -30.13
N ALA A 565 -10.56 3.96 -29.41
CA ALA A 565 -10.44 2.56 -29.05
C ALA A 565 -10.91 2.31 -27.61
N GLY A 566 -11.68 1.25 -27.41
CA GLY A 566 -12.06 0.75 -26.08
C GLY A 566 -12.69 -0.64 -26.22
N PHE A 567 -11.95 -1.69 -25.88
CA PHE A 567 -12.42 -3.08 -25.97
C PHE A 567 -12.37 -3.78 -24.60
N GLY A 568 -13.24 -4.78 -24.38
CA GLY A 568 -13.35 -5.51 -23.11
C GLY A 568 -12.60 -6.85 -23.11
N THR A 569 -12.04 -7.26 -21.96
CA THR A 569 -11.31 -8.53 -21.75
C THR A 569 -12.12 -9.79 -22.01
N GLN A 570 -13.44 -9.72 -21.82
CA GLN A 570 -14.36 -10.83 -22.10
C GLN A 570 -14.28 -11.25 -23.57
N ARG A 571 -14.18 -10.28 -24.46
CA ARG A 571 -14.14 -10.55 -25.91
C ARG A 571 -12.85 -11.27 -26.33
N ILE A 572 -11.71 -10.96 -25.69
CA ILE A 572 -10.44 -11.63 -25.98
C ILE A 572 -10.44 -13.08 -25.48
N GLU A 573 -11.04 -13.34 -24.32
CA GLU A 573 -11.23 -14.71 -23.81
C GLU A 573 -12.09 -15.54 -24.77
N ASP A 574 -13.25 -15.01 -25.17
CA ASP A 574 -14.16 -15.67 -26.14
C ASP A 574 -13.48 -15.91 -27.51
N GLU A 575 -12.58 -15.01 -27.93
CA GLU A 575 -11.82 -15.13 -29.18
C GLU A 575 -10.72 -16.18 -29.06
N LEU A 576 -10.01 -16.25 -27.92
CA LEU A 576 -8.99 -17.27 -27.62
C LEU A 576 -9.59 -18.67 -27.60
N GLU A 577 -10.75 -18.87 -26.96
CA GLU A 577 -11.43 -20.16 -26.94
C GLU A 577 -11.79 -20.66 -28.33
N LYS A 578 -12.17 -19.74 -29.23
CA LYS A 578 -12.47 -20.07 -30.64
C LYS A 578 -11.21 -20.29 -31.48
N ALA A 579 -10.18 -19.46 -31.24
CA ALA A 579 -8.95 -19.46 -32.03
C ALA A 579 -7.99 -20.61 -31.69
N VAL A 580 -8.03 -21.11 -30.44
CA VAL A 580 -7.20 -22.22 -29.95
C VAL A 580 -8.10 -23.32 -29.36
N PRO A 581 -8.82 -24.08 -30.20
CA PRO A 581 -9.81 -25.06 -29.73
C PRO A 581 -9.18 -26.13 -28.84
N GLY A 582 -9.80 -26.38 -27.68
CA GLY A 582 -9.36 -27.35 -26.70
C GLY A 582 -8.16 -26.92 -25.86
N ALA A 583 -7.72 -25.64 -25.90
CA ALA A 583 -6.76 -25.12 -24.94
C ALA A 583 -7.42 -24.94 -23.58
N ARG A 584 -6.66 -25.27 -22.54
CA ARG A 584 -7.05 -25.02 -21.15
C ARG A 584 -6.60 -23.62 -20.79
N ILE A 585 -7.55 -22.67 -20.79
CA ILE A 585 -7.29 -21.25 -20.56
C ILE A 585 -7.56 -20.92 -19.11
N MET A 586 -6.62 -20.26 -18.46
CA MET A 586 -6.77 -19.69 -17.11
C MET A 586 -6.83 -18.18 -17.21
N ARG A 587 -7.89 -17.59 -16.67
CA ARG A 587 -8.01 -16.14 -16.56
C ARG A 587 -7.64 -15.64 -15.15
N MET A 588 -6.79 -14.62 -15.10
CA MET A 588 -6.37 -13.98 -13.86
C MET A 588 -6.57 -12.48 -13.93
N ASP A 589 -7.63 -12.00 -13.28
CA ASP A 589 -7.87 -10.56 -13.09
C ASP A 589 -8.31 -10.26 -11.64
N THR A 590 -8.41 -8.97 -11.30
CA THR A 590 -8.78 -8.53 -9.96
C THR A 590 -10.21 -8.90 -9.56
N ASP A 591 -11.07 -9.20 -10.52
CA ASP A 591 -12.49 -9.53 -10.30
C ASP A 591 -12.67 -11.05 -10.04
N THR A 592 -11.83 -11.88 -10.66
CA THR A 592 -11.82 -13.34 -10.48
C THR A 592 -11.09 -13.78 -9.21
N ALA A 593 -10.15 -13.00 -8.71
CA ALA A 593 -9.38 -13.28 -7.49
C ALA A 593 -10.06 -12.71 -6.23
N SER A 594 -11.34 -13.01 -6.01
CA SER A 594 -12.11 -12.49 -4.87
C SER A 594 -11.71 -13.10 -3.51
N SER A 595 -10.99 -14.22 -3.46
CA SER A 595 -10.51 -14.83 -2.23
C SER A 595 -8.97 -14.80 -2.15
N ARG A 596 -8.48 -14.68 -0.92
CA ARG A 596 -7.07 -14.63 -0.54
C ARG A 596 -6.22 -15.79 -1.10
N PHE A 597 -6.81 -16.97 -1.28
CA PHE A 597 -6.13 -18.20 -1.70
C PHE A 597 -6.31 -18.53 -3.19
N ALA A 598 -7.36 -17.99 -3.82
CA ALA A 598 -7.66 -18.31 -5.22
C ALA A 598 -6.52 -17.92 -6.17
N HIS A 599 -5.85 -16.80 -5.88
CA HIS A 599 -4.71 -16.35 -6.69
C HIS A 599 -3.50 -17.30 -6.61
N GLU A 600 -3.18 -17.80 -5.41
CA GLU A 600 -2.08 -18.74 -5.18
C GLU A 600 -2.40 -20.10 -5.79
N GLU A 601 -3.63 -20.58 -5.64
CA GLU A 601 -4.08 -21.85 -6.23
C GLU A 601 -4.01 -21.82 -7.75
N CYS A 602 -4.45 -20.72 -8.38
CA CYS A 602 -4.35 -20.51 -9.81
C CYS A 602 -2.89 -20.57 -10.31
N LEU A 603 -1.98 -19.86 -9.66
CA LEU A 603 -0.57 -19.86 -10.05
C LEU A 603 0.08 -21.23 -9.88
N ASN A 604 -0.24 -21.94 -8.82
CA ASN A 604 0.27 -23.29 -8.58
C ASN A 604 -0.28 -24.30 -9.61
N ALA A 605 -1.55 -24.20 -9.99
CA ALA A 605 -2.15 -25.02 -11.02
C ALA A 605 -1.50 -24.75 -12.39
N PHE A 606 -1.26 -23.47 -12.74
CA PHE A 606 -0.53 -23.13 -13.97
C PHE A 606 0.92 -23.65 -13.94
N ALA A 607 1.62 -23.49 -12.83
CA ALA A 607 2.99 -24.01 -12.68
C ALA A 607 3.08 -25.53 -12.83
N LYS A 608 2.05 -26.29 -12.42
CA LYS A 608 1.96 -27.76 -12.58
C LYS A 608 1.64 -28.21 -14.02
N GLY A 609 1.27 -27.27 -14.91
CA GLY A 609 0.90 -27.57 -16.27
C GLY A 609 -0.58 -27.96 -16.47
N ASP A 610 -1.44 -27.66 -15.49
CA ASP A 610 -2.88 -27.93 -15.58
C ASP A 610 -3.56 -27.04 -16.66
N TYR A 611 -2.90 -25.93 -17.05
CA TYR A 611 -3.37 -24.98 -18.04
C TYR A 611 -2.29 -24.68 -19.09
N ASP A 612 -2.75 -24.41 -20.32
CA ASP A 612 -1.89 -24.16 -21.49
C ASP A 612 -1.65 -22.65 -21.69
N ILE A 613 -2.69 -21.84 -21.41
CA ILE A 613 -2.65 -20.39 -21.62
C ILE A 613 -3.08 -19.68 -20.35
N LEU A 614 -2.23 -18.77 -19.85
CA LEU A 614 -2.54 -17.84 -18.77
C LEU A 614 -2.87 -16.48 -19.38
N VAL A 615 -4.11 -16.01 -19.21
CA VAL A 615 -4.59 -14.73 -19.69
C VAL A 615 -4.84 -13.79 -18.52
N GLY A 616 -4.34 -12.57 -18.58
CA GLY A 616 -4.63 -11.63 -17.51
C GLY A 616 -4.09 -10.23 -17.73
N THR A 617 -4.31 -9.38 -16.72
CA THR A 617 -3.81 -8.01 -16.70
C THR A 617 -2.34 -7.97 -16.21
N GLN A 618 -1.85 -6.82 -15.83
CA GLN A 618 -0.46 -6.63 -15.36
C GLN A 618 0.00 -7.61 -14.25
N MET A 619 -0.94 -8.32 -13.61
CA MET A 619 -0.62 -9.32 -12.59
C MET A 619 0.15 -10.52 -13.17
N VAL A 620 -0.14 -10.92 -14.41
CA VAL A 620 0.54 -12.06 -15.06
C VAL A 620 1.95 -11.72 -15.58
N ALA A 621 2.26 -10.41 -15.69
CA ALA A 621 3.57 -9.94 -16.16
C ALA A 621 4.65 -9.92 -15.08
N LYS A 622 4.30 -10.07 -13.79
CA LYS A 622 5.19 -9.74 -12.67
C LYS A 622 5.38 -10.93 -11.71
N GLY A 623 6.57 -11.01 -11.13
CA GLY A 623 6.88 -11.89 -9.98
C GLY A 623 6.88 -13.40 -10.22
N LEU A 624 6.50 -13.88 -11.39
CA LEU A 624 6.31 -15.31 -11.68
C LEU A 624 7.48 -15.87 -12.50
N ASN A 625 7.92 -17.05 -12.14
CA ASN A 625 8.92 -17.81 -12.89
C ASN A 625 8.34 -19.16 -13.28
N PHE A 626 8.02 -19.32 -14.57
CA PHE A 626 7.53 -20.57 -15.15
C PHE A 626 8.51 -21.06 -16.21
N GLU A 627 9.12 -22.19 -15.99
CA GLU A 627 10.15 -22.75 -16.88
C GLU A 627 9.58 -23.21 -18.22
N ASN A 628 8.30 -23.63 -18.25
CA ASN A 628 7.62 -24.13 -19.42
C ASN A 628 6.98 -23.05 -20.30
N VAL A 629 7.06 -21.76 -19.90
CA VAL A 629 6.53 -20.64 -20.68
C VAL A 629 7.53 -20.23 -21.75
N THR A 630 7.20 -20.53 -23.00
CA THR A 630 8.02 -20.20 -24.17
C THR A 630 7.43 -19.07 -25.02
N LEU A 631 6.14 -18.75 -24.88
CA LEU A 631 5.47 -17.66 -25.57
C LEU A 631 4.89 -16.65 -24.58
N ALA A 632 5.21 -15.37 -24.79
CA ALA A 632 4.58 -14.24 -24.10
C ALA A 632 3.99 -13.26 -25.12
N ALA A 633 2.74 -12.87 -24.95
CA ALA A 633 2.09 -11.90 -25.83
C ALA A 633 1.55 -10.71 -25.05
N VAL A 634 1.58 -9.53 -25.67
CA VAL A 634 0.94 -8.32 -25.19
C VAL A 634 -0.09 -7.88 -26.21
N ASP A 635 -1.35 -7.82 -25.75
CA ASP A 635 -2.44 -7.27 -26.52
C ASP A 635 -2.68 -5.82 -26.18
N SER A 636 -2.93 -4.99 -27.18
CA SER A 636 -3.34 -3.58 -27.05
C SER A 636 -2.42 -2.70 -26.20
N VAL A 637 -1.11 -2.72 -26.48
CA VAL A 637 -0.13 -1.88 -25.80
C VAL A 637 -0.44 -0.38 -25.93
N ASP A 638 -1.10 0.01 -26.99
CA ASP A 638 -1.40 1.41 -27.36
C ASP A 638 -2.21 2.14 -26.28
N GLN A 639 -3.10 1.43 -25.56
CA GLN A 639 -3.90 2.04 -24.48
C GLN A 639 -3.03 2.57 -23.34
N GLN A 640 -1.92 1.92 -23.03
CA GLN A 640 -0.98 2.37 -22.02
C GLN A 640 0.00 3.41 -22.58
N LEU A 641 0.46 3.20 -23.79
CA LEU A 641 1.39 4.08 -24.50
C LEU A 641 0.81 5.49 -24.63
N TYR A 642 -0.46 5.59 -24.98
CA TYR A 642 -1.19 6.85 -25.21
C TYR A 642 -2.11 7.25 -24.05
N ASN A 643 -1.76 6.83 -22.84
CA ASN A 643 -2.41 7.36 -21.64
C ASN A 643 -2.03 8.85 -21.45
N ASP A 644 -2.95 9.63 -20.90
CA ASP A 644 -2.81 11.06 -20.65
C ASP A 644 -1.93 11.44 -19.43
N ASP A 645 -0.97 10.59 -19.05
CA ASP A 645 0.03 10.85 -18.00
C ASP A 645 1.43 10.94 -18.61
N PHE A 646 2.28 11.84 -18.12
CA PHE A 646 3.64 12.02 -18.64
C PHE A 646 4.55 10.80 -18.42
N ARG A 647 4.18 9.88 -17.52
CA ARG A 647 4.89 8.60 -17.28
C ARG A 647 4.40 7.47 -18.18
N SER A 648 3.48 7.73 -19.11
CA SER A 648 2.90 6.67 -19.95
C SER A 648 3.94 5.89 -20.73
N LEU A 649 4.92 6.60 -21.32
CA LEU A 649 6.01 6.00 -22.08
C LEU A 649 6.90 5.12 -21.20
N GLU A 650 7.30 5.61 -20.04
CA GLU A 650 8.09 4.87 -19.05
C GLU A 650 7.38 3.60 -18.58
N ARG A 651 6.10 3.71 -18.24
CA ARG A 651 5.29 2.56 -17.81
C ARG A 651 5.10 1.53 -18.91
N THR A 652 4.92 1.98 -20.15
CA THR A 652 4.80 1.10 -21.31
C THR A 652 6.10 0.37 -21.58
N PHE A 653 7.22 1.08 -21.59
CA PHE A 653 8.54 0.47 -21.75
C PHE A 653 8.79 -0.59 -20.67
N SER A 654 8.54 -0.26 -19.40
CA SER A 654 8.71 -1.20 -18.29
C SER A 654 7.83 -2.43 -18.42
N LEU A 655 6.55 -2.26 -18.77
CA LEU A 655 5.61 -3.35 -18.96
C LEU A 655 6.06 -4.30 -20.09
N LEU A 656 6.39 -3.75 -21.25
CA LEU A 656 6.84 -4.55 -22.40
C LEU A 656 8.12 -5.33 -22.08
N THR A 657 9.10 -4.67 -21.48
CA THR A 657 10.35 -5.31 -21.06
C THR A 657 10.11 -6.46 -20.06
N GLN A 658 9.20 -6.25 -19.10
CA GLN A 658 8.84 -7.29 -18.13
C GLN A 658 8.17 -8.49 -18.77
N VAL A 659 7.22 -8.27 -19.70
CA VAL A 659 6.52 -9.36 -20.41
C VAL A 659 7.46 -10.10 -21.34
N VAL A 660 8.23 -9.39 -22.15
CA VAL A 660 9.28 -9.98 -23.01
C VAL A 660 10.22 -10.84 -22.17
N GLY A 661 10.60 -10.37 -20.98
CA GLY A 661 11.46 -11.11 -20.06
C GLY A 661 10.84 -12.36 -19.43
N ARG A 662 9.55 -12.66 -19.66
CA ARG A 662 8.89 -13.88 -19.10
C ARG A 662 9.14 -15.13 -19.94
N SER A 663 9.26 -15.01 -21.25
CA SER A 663 9.54 -16.13 -22.14
C SER A 663 11.04 -16.49 -22.17
N GLY A 664 11.36 -17.76 -22.38
CA GLY A 664 12.74 -18.24 -22.54
C GLY A 664 13.58 -18.20 -21.26
N ARG A 665 12.99 -18.53 -20.11
CA ARG A 665 13.73 -18.66 -18.84
C ARG A 665 14.27 -20.06 -18.60
N GLY A 666 13.73 -21.08 -19.28
CA GLY A 666 14.21 -22.44 -19.28
C GLY A 666 15.26 -22.69 -20.37
N GLU A 667 15.44 -23.95 -20.72
CA GLU A 667 16.39 -24.40 -21.78
C GLU A 667 15.92 -24.09 -23.22
N HIS A 668 14.65 -23.70 -23.38
CA HIS A 668 14.05 -23.42 -24.68
C HIS A 668 14.09 -21.91 -25.01
N PRO A 669 14.39 -21.57 -26.28
CA PRO A 669 14.31 -20.18 -26.72
C PRO A 669 12.87 -19.67 -26.61
N GLY A 670 12.73 -18.45 -26.07
CA GLY A 670 11.43 -17.81 -25.94
C GLY A 670 11.07 -16.97 -27.14
N LYS A 671 9.75 -16.80 -27.39
CA LYS A 671 9.20 -15.81 -28.33
C LYS A 671 8.29 -14.84 -27.59
N ALA A 672 8.34 -13.56 -27.98
CA ALA A 672 7.41 -12.55 -27.48
C ALA A 672 6.71 -11.85 -28.66
N ILE A 673 5.39 -11.68 -28.57
CA ILE A 673 4.58 -11.01 -29.60
C ILE A 673 3.97 -9.76 -28.98
N ILE A 674 4.19 -8.60 -29.65
CA ILE A 674 3.63 -7.30 -29.26
C ILE A 674 2.64 -6.87 -30.34
N GLN A 675 1.34 -6.85 -30.02
CA GLN A 675 0.31 -6.36 -30.90
C GLN A 675 0.09 -4.85 -30.69
N THR A 676 0.13 -4.06 -31.76
CA THR A 676 0.02 -2.59 -31.69
C THR A 676 -0.54 -2.00 -32.98
N LEU A 677 -1.20 -0.84 -32.84
CA LEU A 677 -1.63 0.00 -33.95
C LEU A 677 -0.51 0.94 -34.44
N THR A 678 0.61 1.03 -33.71
CA THR A 678 1.73 1.95 -33.99
C THR A 678 3.08 1.24 -33.93
N PRO A 679 3.34 0.24 -34.82
CA PRO A 679 4.58 -0.56 -34.78
C PRO A 679 5.85 0.28 -35.01
N GLU A 680 5.71 1.47 -35.61
CA GLU A 680 6.81 2.40 -35.86
C GLU A 680 7.21 3.19 -34.60
N ASN A 681 6.42 3.11 -33.50
CA ASN A 681 6.69 3.86 -32.29
C ASN A 681 8.06 3.48 -31.70
N GLU A 682 8.89 4.50 -31.44
CA GLU A 682 10.26 4.32 -30.95
C GLU A 682 10.29 3.55 -29.61
N ILE A 683 9.37 3.82 -28.69
CA ILE A 683 9.31 3.18 -27.37
C ILE A 683 9.06 1.67 -27.49
N ILE A 684 8.18 1.26 -28.41
CA ILE A 684 7.91 -0.16 -28.68
C ILE A 684 9.17 -0.83 -29.22
N ARG A 685 9.85 -0.20 -30.17
CA ARG A 685 11.09 -0.72 -30.76
C ARG A 685 12.22 -0.85 -29.74
N LEU A 686 12.38 0.13 -28.87
CA LEU A 686 13.38 0.12 -27.81
C LEU A 686 13.06 -0.94 -26.74
N ALA A 687 11.78 -1.08 -26.36
CA ALA A 687 11.34 -2.13 -25.42
C ALA A 687 11.52 -3.53 -26.00
N ALA A 688 11.26 -3.74 -27.30
CA ALA A 688 11.53 -5.00 -28.00
C ALA A 688 13.01 -5.40 -27.96
N LYS A 689 13.91 -4.43 -28.00
CA LYS A 689 15.37 -4.62 -27.88
C LYS A 689 15.84 -4.66 -26.43
N GLN A 690 14.98 -4.34 -25.47
CA GLN A 690 15.30 -4.13 -24.04
C GLN A 690 16.40 -3.06 -23.84
N ASP A 691 16.46 -2.05 -24.73
CA ASP A 691 17.44 -0.97 -24.69
C ASP A 691 16.94 0.17 -23.79
N TYR A 692 17.21 0.03 -22.50
CA TYR A 692 16.80 1.01 -21.50
C TYR A 692 17.60 2.32 -21.59
N ASP A 693 18.89 2.28 -21.94
CA ASP A 693 19.73 3.48 -22.04
C ASP A 693 19.22 4.40 -23.16
N ALA A 694 18.95 3.88 -24.36
CA ALA A 694 18.38 4.65 -25.45
C ALA A 694 16.97 5.19 -25.13
N PHE A 695 16.14 4.39 -24.43
CA PHE A 695 14.84 4.83 -23.92
C PHE A 695 15.03 6.03 -22.96
N TYR A 696 15.91 5.89 -21.97
CA TYR A 696 16.18 6.96 -21.01
C TYR A 696 16.64 8.26 -21.68
N ASP A 697 17.54 8.16 -22.65
CA ASP A 697 18.07 9.32 -23.36
C ASP A 697 16.98 10.07 -24.14
N THR A 698 16.03 9.36 -24.72
CA THR A 698 14.88 9.96 -25.38
C THR A 698 13.93 10.62 -24.38
N GLU A 699 13.55 9.89 -23.32
CA GLU A 699 12.58 10.33 -22.33
C GLU A 699 13.09 11.51 -21.49
N ILE A 700 14.37 11.51 -21.07
CA ILE A 700 14.93 12.58 -20.24
C ILE A 700 15.00 13.92 -20.98
N ARG A 701 15.22 13.91 -22.31
CA ARG A 701 15.17 15.13 -23.14
C ARG A 701 13.78 15.74 -23.16
N MET A 702 12.76 14.90 -23.36
CA MET A 702 11.35 15.35 -23.34
C MET A 702 10.96 15.90 -21.98
N ARG A 703 11.34 15.24 -20.88
CA ARG A 703 11.05 15.72 -19.52
C ARG A 703 11.73 17.05 -19.21
N ARG A 704 12.94 17.27 -19.72
CA ARG A 704 13.64 18.56 -19.59
C ARG A 704 12.92 19.67 -20.34
N LEU A 705 12.53 19.41 -21.59
CA LEU A 705 11.84 20.39 -22.43
C LEU A 705 10.48 20.81 -21.82
N MET A 706 9.73 19.82 -21.32
CA MET A 706 8.37 20.02 -20.81
C MET A 706 8.34 20.34 -19.31
N ILE A 707 9.50 20.44 -18.65
CA ILE A 707 9.64 20.68 -17.20
C ILE A 707 8.82 19.63 -16.41
N TYR A 708 9.17 18.35 -16.59
CA TYR A 708 8.63 17.22 -15.78
C TYR A 708 9.70 16.69 -14.81
N PRO A 709 9.31 15.92 -13.78
CA PRO A 709 10.29 15.22 -12.95
C PRO A 709 11.32 14.42 -13.79
N PRO A 710 12.62 14.45 -13.46
CA PRO A 710 13.25 15.00 -12.24
C PRO A 710 13.58 16.51 -12.29
N PHE A 711 13.19 17.27 -13.31
CA PHE A 711 13.53 18.68 -13.44
C PHE A 711 12.62 19.61 -12.62
N CYS A 712 11.48 19.12 -12.18
CA CYS A 712 10.61 19.77 -11.20
C CYS A 712 10.01 18.71 -10.26
N ASP A 713 9.25 19.15 -9.27
CA ASP A 713 8.27 18.35 -8.54
C ASP A 713 6.85 18.72 -9.01
N ILE A 714 5.90 17.84 -8.82
CA ILE A 714 4.49 18.08 -9.12
C ILE A 714 3.68 18.00 -7.83
N CYS A 715 2.87 19.02 -7.56
CA CYS A 715 1.87 19.00 -6.50
C CYS A 715 0.48 19.06 -7.13
N VAL A 716 -0.39 18.12 -6.78
CA VAL A 716 -1.80 18.15 -7.17
C VAL A 716 -2.64 18.58 -5.98
N VAL A 717 -3.41 19.67 -6.13
CA VAL A 717 -4.42 20.06 -5.15
C VAL A 717 -5.78 19.62 -5.71
N GLY A 718 -6.40 18.64 -5.05
CA GLY A 718 -7.67 18.05 -5.47
C GLY A 718 -8.84 18.51 -4.61
N PHE A 719 -10.01 18.73 -5.24
CA PHE A 719 -11.27 19.18 -4.63
C PHE A 719 -12.36 18.15 -4.92
N SER A 720 -13.22 17.89 -3.94
CA SER A 720 -14.37 17.00 -4.09
C SER A 720 -15.57 17.50 -3.31
N GLY A 721 -16.72 17.69 -3.98
CA GLY A 721 -17.94 18.20 -3.36
C GLY A 721 -19.20 17.71 -4.08
N ALA A 722 -20.35 17.73 -3.40
CA ALA A 722 -21.64 17.30 -3.97
C ALA A 722 -22.18 18.29 -5.01
N ASP A 723 -21.87 19.58 -4.85
CA ASP A 723 -22.25 20.66 -5.75
C ASP A 723 -21.09 21.00 -6.70
N GLU A 724 -21.35 20.95 -8.00
CA GLU A 724 -20.34 21.20 -9.05
C GLU A 724 -19.85 22.64 -9.06
N VAL A 725 -20.81 23.58 -9.03
CA VAL A 725 -20.50 25.03 -9.10
C VAL A 725 -19.67 25.43 -7.89
N LYS A 726 -20.09 25.02 -6.69
CA LYS A 726 -19.40 25.28 -5.44
C LYS A 726 -17.98 24.67 -5.43
N THR A 727 -17.83 23.44 -5.91
CA THR A 727 -16.53 22.76 -6.01
C THR A 727 -15.58 23.49 -6.99
N ARG A 728 -16.10 23.96 -8.12
CA ARG A 728 -15.36 24.76 -9.08
C ARG A 728 -14.95 26.12 -8.51
N VAL A 729 -15.87 26.83 -7.83
CA VAL A 729 -15.58 28.12 -7.17
C VAL A 729 -14.52 27.95 -6.09
N ALA A 730 -14.61 26.88 -5.30
CA ALA A 730 -13.60 26.54 -4.29
C ALA A 730 -12.19 26.35 -4.92
N SER A 731 -12.11 25.66 -6.05
CA SER A 731 -10.84 25.45 -6.75
C SER A 731 -10.29 26.76 -7.36
N GLN A 732 -11.17 27.63 -7.89
CA GLN A 732 -10.78 28.94 -8.42
C GLN A 732 -10.26 29.87 -7.29
N ARG A 733 -10.95 29.92 -6.16
CA ARG A 733 -10.48 30.68 -4.97
C ARG A 733 -9.08 30.23 -4.54
N THR A 734 -8.82 28.94 -4.54
CA THR A 734 -7.50 28.41 -4.19
C THR A 734 -6.43 28.87 -5.18
N LEU A 735 -6.72 28.88 -6.47
CA LEU A 735 -5.81 29.44 -7.48
C LEU A 735 -5.53 30.92 -7.23
N ASP A 736 -6.55 31.71 -6.93
CA ASP A 736 -6.40 33.14 -6.67
C ASP A 736 -5.56 33.38 -5.39
N LYS A 737 -5.75 32.54 -4.36
CA LYS A 737 -4.91 32.57 -3.15
C LYS A 737 -3.45 32.20 -3.43
N ILE A 738 -3.19 31.24 -4.31
CA ILE A 738 -1.82 30.90 -4.75
C ILE A 738 -1.19 32.12 -5.43
N LYS A 739 -1.91 32.80 -6.33
CA LYS A 739 -1.42 34.01 -7.01
C LYS A 739 -1.10 35.14 -6.02
N GLU A 740 -1.98 35.41 -5.05
CA GLU A 740 -1.78 36.39 -3.98
C GLU A 740 -0.49 36.10 -3.20
N LEU A 741 -0.36 34.86 -2.72
CA LEU A 741 0.78 34.45 -1.90
C LEU A 741 2.11 34.47 -2.67
N THR A 742 2.10 34.12 -3.94
CA THR A 742 3.31 34.18 -4.79
C THR A 742 3.66 35.57 -5.24
N ALA A 743 2.71 36.50 -5.33
CA ALA A 743 3.00 37.90 -5.54
C ALA A 743 3.60 38.61 -4.29
N GLY A 744 3.33 38.06 -3.10
CA GLY A 744 3.74 38.63 -1.81
C GLY A 744 4.76 37.78 -1.05
N LYS A 745 4.28 37.09 0.00
CA LYS A 745 5.10 36.36 1.00
C LYS A 745 6.00 35.28 0.42
N TYR A 746 5.56 34.59 -0.63
CA TYR A 746 6.27 33.46 -1.27
C TYR A 746 6.77 33.80 -2.70
N LYS A 747 7.16 35.04 -2.96
CA LYS A 747 7.63 35.54 -4.28
C LYS A 747 8.85 34.79 -4.86
N ASN A 748 9.60 34.09 -4.01
CA ASN A 748 10.78 33.31 -4.43
C ASN A 748 10.42 31.89 -4.93
N GLU A 749 9.19 31.43 -4.68
CA GLU A 749 8.75 30.13 -5.15
C GLU A 749 8.33 30.22 -6.64
N LYS A 750 9.10 29.57 -7.50
CA LYS A 750 8.80 29.51 -8.94
C LYS A 750 7.79 28.39 -9.22
N LEU A 751 6.62 28.75 -9.69
CA LEU A 751 5.51 27.83 -9.94
C LEU A 751 4.97 27.96 -11.37
N ILE A 752 4.51 26.83 -11.90
CA ILE A 752 3.63 26.78 -13.08
C ILE A 752 2.35 26.10 -12.61
N VAL A 753 1.23 26.82 -12.62
CA VAL A 753 -0.07 26.30 -12.16
C VAL A 753 -0.96 26.07 -13.36
N LEU A 754 -1.47 24.85 -13.48
CA LEU A 754 -2.42 24.43 -14.53
C LEU A 754 -3.78 24.16 -13.88
N GLY A 755 -4.83 24.65 -14.51
CA GLY A 755 -6.20 24.52 -14.01
C GLY A 755 -6.75 25.81 -13.40
N PRO A 756 -7.89 25.75 -12.66
CA PRO A 756 -8.62 24.53 -12.22
C PRO A 756 -9.26 23.76 -13.38
N LEU A 757 -9.12 22.45 -13.34
CA LEU A 757 -9.64 21.51 -14.34
C LEU A 757 -10.48 20.42 -13.67
N PRO A 758 -11.51 19.88 -14.33
CA PRO A 758 -12.14 18.66 -13.89
C PRO A 758 -11.10 17.54 -13.75
N ALA A 759 -11.26 16.68 -12.76
CA ALA A 759 -10.46 15.48 -12.67
C ALA A 759 -10.80 14.55 -13.86
N ARG A 760 -9.90 13.61 -14.19
CA ARG A 760 -10.07 12.63 -15.26
C ARG A 760 -11.43 11.89 -15.18
N VAL A 761 -11.82 11.48 -13.97
CA VAL A 761 -13.18 11.04 -13.67
C VAL A 761 -13.87 12.18 -12.93
N PRO A 762 -14.66 13.02 -13.63
CA PRO A 762 -15.20 14.25 -13.07
C PRO A 762 -16.18 14.03 -11.92
N ARG A 763 -16.81 12.84 -11.84
CA ARG A 763 -17.80 12.52 -10.79
C ARG A 763 -17.61 11.09 -10.29
N VAL A 764 -17.47 10.95 -8.96
CA VAL A 764 -17.35 9.64 -8.27
C VAL A 764 -18.23 9.69 -7.03
N ASN A 765 -19.03 8.65 -6.77
CA ASN A 765 -19.93 8.57 -5.61
C ASN A 765 -20.77 9.85 -5.42
N LYS A 766 -21.37 10.33 -6.51
CA LYS A 766 -22.19 11.57 -6.54
C LYS A 766 -21.43 12.87 -6.20
N LYS A 767 -20.09 12.84 -6.10
CA LYS A 767 -19.25 14.02 -5.85
C LYS A 767 -18.50 14.44 -7.11
N TYR A 768 -18.57 15.74 -7.43
CA TYR A 768 -17.80 16.36 -8.51
C TYR A 768 -16.36 16.59 -8.06
N ARG A 769 -15.40 16.45 -8.97
CA ARG A 769 -13.97 16.51 -8.69
C ARG A 769 -13.27 17.51 -9.60
N TYR A 770 -12.55 18.44 -8.99
CA TYR A 770 -11.69 19.43 -9.65
C TYR A 770 -10.27 19.34 -9.10
N ARG A 771 -9.30 19.88 -9.85
CA ARG A 771 -7.89 19.85 -9.43
C ARG A 771 -7.11 21.03 -10.00
N LEU A 772 -6.03 21.38 -9.30
CA LEU A 772 -4.92 22.21 -9.75
C LEU A 772 -3.67 21.32 -9.84
N ILE A 773 -2.92 21.44 -10.92
CA ILE A 773 -1.62 20.78 -11.10
C ILE A 773 -0.56 21.88 -11.00
N ILE A 774 0.36 21.74 -10.06
CA ILE A 774 1.40 22.75 -9.78
C ILE A 774 2.77 22.10 -10.02
N LYS A 775 3.49 22.57 -11.04
CA LYS A 775 4.91 22.25 -11.21
C LYS A 775 5.72 23.20 -10.33
N CYS A 776 6.55 22.64 -9.45
CA CYS A 776 7.23 23.38 -8.39
C CYS A 776 8.60 22.79 -8.08
N ARG A 777 9.26 23.29 -7.03
CA ARG A 777 10.30 22.60 -6.27
C ARG A 777 9.76 22.32 -4.88
N ASN A 778 10.00 21.12 -4.36
CA ASN A 778 9.55 20.73 -3.01
C ASN A 778 10.42 21.39 -1.92
N THR A 779 10.38 22.73 -1.87
CA THR A 779 11.09 23.54 -0.87
C THR A 779 10.28 23.60 0.43
N LYS A 780 10.94 24.00 1.52
CA LYS A 780 10.23 24.32 2.78
C LYS A 780 9.24 25.46 2.59
N GLY A 781 9.60 26.48 1.78
CA GLY A 781 8.72 27.60 1.46
C GLY A 781 7.47 27.18 0.73
N PHE A 782 7.61 26.34 -0.30
CA PHE A 782 6.47 25.77 -1.02
C PHE A 782 5.53 24.97 -0.10
N ARG A 783 6.08 24.08 0.74
CA ARG A 783 5.26 23.31 1.68
C ARG A 783 4.54 24.19 2.69
N SER A 784 5.21 25.22 3.21
CA SER A 784 4.58 26.20 4.11
C SER A 784 3.44 26.95 3.44
N MET A 785 3.60 27.33 2.17
CA MET A 785 2.55 28.00 1.37
C MET A 785 1.33 27.07 1.18
N ILE A 786 1.53 25.84 0.78
CA ILE A 786 0.42 24.88 0.61
C ILE A 786 -0.28 24.61 1.95
N SER A 787 0.47 24.45 3.04
CA SER A 787 -0.12 24.28 4.38
C SER A 787 -0.94 25.50 4.81
N GLU A 788 -0.49 26.72 4.50
CA GLU A 788 -1.24 27.95 4.77
C GLU A 788 -2.54 27.99 3.96
N ILE A 789 -2.50 27.63 2.68
CA ILE A 789 -3.67 27.55 1.80
C ILE A 789 -4.68 26.53 2.31
N LEU A 790 -4.25 25.33 2.71
CA LEU A 790 -5.13 24.31 3.26
C LEU A 790 -5.78 24.77 4.57
N LYS A 791 -5.03 25.43 5.45
CA LYS A 791 -5.56 25.99 6.71
C LYS A 791 -6.61 27.09 6.45
N ASP A 792 -6.32 28.02 5.52
CA ASP A 792 -7.27 29.06 5.11
C ASP A 792 -8.54 28.44 4.53
N PHE A 793 -8.41 27.43 3.69
CA PHE A 793 -9.56 26.74 3.09
C PHE A 793 -10.46 26.06 4.13
N TYR A 794 -9.88 25.28 5.04
CA TYR A 794 -10.64 24.60 6.10
C TYR A 794 -11.20 25.57 7.17
N GLY A 795 -10.66 26.78 7.27
CA GLY A 795 -11.20 27.86 8.13
C GLY A 795 -12.44 28.54 7.55
N ASP A 796 -12.74 28.36 6.26
CA ASP A 796 -13.89 29.00 5.61
C ASP A 796 -15.14 28.11 5.62
N SER A 797 -16.11 28.46 6.45
CA SER A 797 -17.39 27.76 6.58
C SER A 797 -18.18 27.65 5.27
N LYS A 798 -17.96 28.56 4.30
CA LYS A 798 -18.64 28.54 2.99
C LYS A 798 -18.35 27.25 2.20
N PHE A 799 -17.19 26.64 2.41
CA PHE A 799 -16.77 25.43 1.69
C PHE A 799 -16.66 24.19 2.59
N SER A 800 -17.36 24.17 3.72
CA SER A 800 -17.32 23.07 4.70
C SER A 800 -17.75 21.71 4.15
N ASP A 801 -18.51 21.67 3.06
CA ASP A 801 -18.96 20.48 2.31
C ASP A 801 -18.05 20.11 1.13
N VAL A 802 -17.01 20.90 0.86
CA VAL A 802 -15.99 20.59 -0.16
C VAL A 802 -14.72 20.09 0.54
N SER A 803 -14.32 18.87 0.25
CA SER A 803 -13.04 18.37 0.72
C SER A 803 -11.91 18.79 -0.21
N VAL A 804 -10.76 19.16 0.40
CA VAL A 804 -9.52 19.50 -0.32
C VAL A 804 -8.38 18.62 0.19
N TYR A 805 -7.45 18.28 -0.71
CA TYR A 805 -6.19 17.61 -0.34
C TYR A 805 -5.07 18.10 -1.25
N ALA A 806 -3.84 17.98 -0.77
CA ALA A 806 -2.65 18.16 -1.58
C ALA A 806 -1.83 16.86 -1.65
N ASP A 807 -1.24 16.59 -2.80
CA ASP A 807 -0.43 15.40 -3.04
C ASP A 807 0.85 15.77 -3.79
N MET A 808 2.00 15.52 -3.16
CA MET A 808 3.32 15.74 -3.75
C MET A 808 3.75 14.52 -4.55
N ASN A 809 4.16 14.76 -5.78
CA ASN A 809 4.62 13.76 -6.74
C ASN A 809 3.66 12.55 -6.80
N PRO A 810 2.36 12.79 -7.12
CA PRO A 810 1.39 11.72 -7.25
C PRO A 810 1.79 10.77 -8.38
N GLU A 811 1.42 9.50 -8.25
CA GLU A 811 1.64 8.52 -9.33
C GLU A 811 0.75 8.80 -10.54
N ILE A 812 -0.47 9.25 -10.31
CA ILE A 812 -1.40 9.66 -11.36
C ILE A 812 -1.61 11.15 -11.20
N THR A 813 -1.08 11.91 -12.15
CA THR A 813 -1.23 13.37 -12.17
C THR A 813 -2.55 13.81 -12.78
N VAL A 814 -3.23 12.92 -13.48
CA VAL A 814 -4.44 13.23 -14.26
C VAL A 814 -5.66 12.47 -13.78
#